data_e57e6877b8adf509fd8958944864c7c4
#
_entry.id   e57e6877b8adf509fd8958944864c7c4
#
_cell.length_a   1.000
_cell.length_b   1.000
_cell.length_c   1.000
_cell.angle_alpha   90.00
_cell.angle_beta   90.00
_cell.angle_gamma   90.00
#
_symmetry.space_group_name_H-M   'P 1'
#
loop_
_entity.id
_entity.type
_entity.pdbx_description
1 polymer ?
#
loop_
_entity_poly.entity_id
_entity_poly.type
_entity_poly.pdbx_seq_one_letter_code
_entity_poly.pdbx_strand_id
1 'polypeptide(L)'
;MPPKAKRIPHAMTLHGDTRIDNYYWLRDDERARPDVLEYLHAENAYGKQVMDSQLSLQERLLKEIIDRIPQREVSAPYSKNGFRYRQVYEPGCEYAIYQRQSVLKEEWDEWEILLDANQRAAKSEFYTLGGLGIAPNNQLMAVAEDYLSRRQYGLRFCDLSNGEWYPEILENVTSGFAWSNDSRFVWYVRKHPTTLLPYQVWRHTVGTPAQSDALVYEEKDETFYVSVHKTTSQQFVVIYLSSATTSEVLLLNAELPDAEPVCFLPRRKDHEYSLDHYQHAFYLRSNREGKNFGLYRTVLRDEEQWTTLIPPRHDVMLEGFTLFTDWLVVEERQRGLTSLRQINRKTREVVGIAFDDPAYVTWLAYNPEPETSRLRYGYSSMTTPDTLFELDMDTGERRVIKQQEVKGLDTSCYQSEHLWVTARDGVEVPVSLVYHREHFRKGSNPLLVYGYGSYGESIDADFSASRLSLLNRGFVYAIAHVRGGGELGQQWYEDGKFLCKKNTFNDYLDVCDALLAQGYGDPRLCYGMGGSAGGMLMGVAVNERPELFHGVIAQVPFVDVVTTMLDETIPLTTGEFEEWGNPQDETYYHYMKIYSPYDGVRAQAYPHMLVTTGLHDSQVQYWEPAKWVAKLRELKTDDNLLLLCTDMDSGHGGKSGRFKSYEGVALEYAFFIALAQGTLPGKAAV
;
A
#
# COMPACT_ATOMS: atom_id res chain seq x y z
N MET A 1 -0.97 -36.18 0.00
CA MET A 1 0.46 -35.90 0.32
C MET A 1 0.83 -34.57 -0.25
N PRO A 2 1.67 -33.77 0.42
CA PRO A 2 2.12 -32.48 -0.11
C PRO A 2 2.87 -32.66 -1.45
N PRO A 3 2.71 -31.74 -2.40
CA PRO A 3 3.43 -31.75 -3.67
C PRO A 3 4.94 -31.64 -3.46
N LYS A 4 5.71 -32.24 -4.38
CA LYS A 4 7.17 -32.11 -4.39
C LYS A 4 7.61 -31.52 -5.73
N ALA A 5 8.23 -30.36 -5.70
CA ALA A 5 8.83 -29.75 -6.87
C ALA A 5 10.06 -30.54 -7.33
N LYS A 6 10.29 -30.60 -8.64
CA LYS A 6 11.51 -31.19 -9.20
C LYS A 6 12.73 -30.39 -8.76
N ARG A 7 13.82 -31.10 -8.45
CA ARG A 7 15.11 -30.47 -8.14
C ARG A 7 15.94 -30.40 -9.41
N ILE A 8 16.18 -29.20 -9.89
CA ILE A 8 17.01 -28.93 -11.06
C ILE A 8 18.07 -27.92 -10.62
N PRO A 9 19.28 -28.37 -10.25
CA PRO A 9 20.31 -27.46 -9.75
C PRO A 9 20.66 -26.35 -10.73
N HIS A 10 20.61 -25.12 -10.27
CA HIS A 10 21.06 -23.94 -10.99
C HIS A 10 22.11 -23.21 -10.16
N ALA A 11 23.35 -23.18 -10.65
CA ALA A 11 24.45 -22.57 -9.93
C ALA A 11 24.61 -21.09 -10.31
N MET A 12 24.72 -20.23 -9.32
CA MET A 12 24.96 -18.79 -9.47
C MET A 12 26.20 -18.42 -8.66
N THR A 13 27.25 -17.93 -9.32
CA THR A 13 28.52 -17.58 -8.67
C THR A 13 28.77 -16.09 -8.80
N LEU A 14 28.99 -15.42 -7.66
CA LEU A 14 29.36 -14.02 -7.58
C LEU A 14 30.21 -13.79 -6.32
N HIS A 15 31.17 -12.88 -6.37
CA HIS A 15 32.05 -12.54 -5.23
C HIS A 15 32.74 -13.75 -4.58
N GLY A 16 33.10 -14.76 -5.38
CA GLY A 16 33.70 -16.01 -4.87
C GLY A 16 32.74 -16.96 -4.14
N ASP A 17 31.46 -16.62 -4.04
CA ASP A 17 30.41 -17.43 -3.44
C ASP A 17 29.54 -18.08 -4.52
N THR A 18 29.20 -19.36 -4.34
CA THR A 18 28.31 -20.10 -5.24
C THR A 18 27.06 -20.51 -4.52
N ARG A 19 25.91 -20.01 -5.02
CA ARG A 19 24.57 -20.39 -4.55
C ARG A 19 24.00 -21.43 -5.51
N ILE A 20 23.43 -22.50 -4.97
CA ILE A 20 22.72 -23.54 -5.74
C ILE A 20 21.23 -23.36 -5.50
N ASP A 21 20.49 -23.05 -6.55
CA ASP A 21 19.03 -22.96 -6.52
C ASP A 21 18.41 -24.14 -7.28
N ASN A 22 17.84 -25.07 -6.52
CA ASN A 22 17.21 -26.27 -7.10
C ASN A 22 15.85 -25.98 -7.74
N TYR A 23 15.28 -24.80 -7.49
CA TYR A 23 13.92 -24.42 -7.87
C TYR A 23 13.86 -23.20 -8.78
N TYR A 24 15.01 -22.76 -9.32
CA TYR A 24 15.10 -21.64 -10.27
C TYR A 24 14.20 -21.84 -11.49
N TRP A 25 13.97 -23.11 -11.91
CA TRP A 25 13.11 -23.47 -13.02
C TRP A 25 11.65 -23.04 -12.86
N LEU A 26 11.17 -22.72 -11.63
CA LEU A 26 9.82 -22.22 -11.38
C LEU A 26 9.62 -20.78 -11.89
N ARG A 27 10.69 -20.07 -12.22
CA ARG A 27 10.60 -18.78 -12.90
C ARG A 27 10.10 -18.97 -14.33
N ASP A 28 9.01 -18.29 -14.64
CA ASP A 28 8.43 -18.20 -15.98
C ASP A 28 7.86 -16.81 -16.19
N ASP A 29 8.61 -15.94 -16.88
CA ASP A 29 8.22 -14.55 -17.09
C ASP A 29 6.94 -14.43 -17.93
N GLU A 30 6.68 -15.41 -18.81
CA GLU A 30 5.47 -15.48 -19.64
C GLU A 30 4.26 -16.09 -18.91
N ARG A 31 4.46 -16.76 -17.76
CA ARG A 31 3.41 -17.42 -16.95
C ARG A 31 2.56 -18.42 -17.75
N ALA A 32 3.19 -19.14 -18.66
CA ALA A 32 2.53 -20.04 -19.63
C ALA A 32 3.09 -21.45 -19.67
N ARG A 33 4.23 -21.72 -19.02
CA ARG A 33 4.87 -23.02 -19.02
C ARG A 33 4.04 -24.08 -18.31
N PRO A 34 3.68 -25.20 -19.00
CA PRO A 34 2.80 -26.20 -18.43
C PRO A 34 3.33 -26.86 -17.13
N ASP A 35 4.64 -27.13 -17.06
CA ASP A 35 5.25 -27.76 -15.87
C ASP A 35 5.23 -26.87 -14.63
N VAL A 36 5.35 -25.55 -14.80
CA VAL A 36 5.24 -24.56 -13.74
C VAL A 36 3.78 -24.43 -13.26
N LEU A 37 2.85 -24.28 -14.21
CA LEU A 37 1.42 -24.17 -13.90
C LEU A 37 0.90 -25.46 -13.23
N GLU A 38 1.33 -26.64 -13.68
CA GLU A 38 0.97 -27.92 -13.06
C GLU A 38 1.42 -27.98 -11.59
N TYR A 39 2.63 -27.52 -11.28
CA TYR A 39 3.11 -27.48 -9.91
C TYR A 39 2.30 -26.51 -9.04
N LEU A 40 1.99 -25.31 -9.53
CA LEU A 40 1.17 -24.34 -8.80
C LEU A 40 -0.25 -24.87 -8.55
N HIS A 41 -0.86 -25.51 -9.56
CA HIS A 41 -2.16 -26.16 -9.40
C HIS A 41 -2.12 -27.34 -8.40
N ALA A 42 -1.04 -28.10 -8.36
CA ALA A 42 -0.87 -29.18 -7.38
C ALA A 42 -0.78 -28.63 -5.94
N GLU A 43 -0.06 -27.53 -5.72
CA GLU A 43 -0.02 -26.86 -4.42
C GLU A 43 -1.40 -26.31 -4.02
N ASN A 44 -2.11 -25.67 -4.95
CA ASN A 44 -3.48 -25.20 -4.70
C ASN A 44 -4.44 -26.33 -4.34
N ALA A 45 -4.36 -27.47 -5.06
CA ALA A 45 -5.18 -28.64 -4.77
C ALA A 45 -4.86 -29.23 -3.39
N TYR A 46 -3.59 -29.29 -3.01
CA TYR A 46 -3.17 -29.71 -1.68
C TYR A 46 -3.68 -28.78 -0.59
N GLY A 47 -3.50 -27.46 -0.76
CA GLY A 47 -4.00 -26.45 0.19
C GLY A 47 -5.51 -26.57 0.38
N LYS A 48 -6.26 -26.69 -0.72
CA LYS A 48 -7.71 -26.93 -0.69
C LYS A 48 -8.07 -28.19 0.08
N GLN A 49 -7.42 -29.32 -0.22
CA GLN A 49 -7.66 -30.59 0.47
C GLN A 49 -7.44 -30.46 1.99
N VAL A 50 -6.40 -29.77 2.43
CA VAL A 50 -6.11 -29.55 3.86
C VAL A 50 -7.20 -28.70 4.49
N MET A 51 -7.61 -27.62 3.82
CA MET A 51 -8.60 -26.67 4.33
C MET A 51 -10.05 -27.14 4.15
N ASP A 52 -10.33 -28.23 3.44
CA ASP A 52 -11.69 -28.78 3.25
C ASP A 52 -12.42 -29.02 4.56
N SER A 53 -11.71 -29.48 5.61
CA SER A 53 -12.28 -29.65 6.95
C SER A 53 -12.72 -28.34 7.62
N GLN A 54 -12.24 -27.20 7.12
CA GLN A 54 -12.52 -25.85 7.62
C GLN A 54 -13.43 -25.04 6.67
N LEU A 55 -13.94 -25.66 5.59
CA LEU A 55 -14.74 -24.95 4.59
C LEU A 55 -15.95 -24.25 5.22
N SER A 56 -16.65 -24.92 6.13
CA SER A 56 -17.82 -24.30 6.79
C SER A 56 -17.44 -23.14 7.73
N LEU A 57 -16.24 -23.14 8.30
CA LEU A 57 -15.72 -22.01 9.06
C LEU A 57 -15.36 -20.85 8.13
N GLN A 58 -14.71 -21.13 7.02
CA GLN A 58 -14.34 -20.15 6.01
C GLN A 58 -15.58 -19.45 5.42
N GLU A 59 -16.61 -20.23 5.07
CA GLU A 59 -17.89 -19.71 4.57
C GLU A 59 -18.61 -18.82 5.60
N ARG A 60 -18.62 -19.26 6.89
CA ARG A 60 -19.18 -18.43 7.96
C ARG A 60 -18.41 -17.14 8.14
N LEU A 61 -17.08 -17.15 8.11
CA LEU A 61 -16.26 -15.95 8.24
C LEU A 61 -16.51 -14.98 7.08
N LEU A 62 -16.56 -15.50 5.85
CA LEU A 62 -16.88 -14.69 4.68
C LEU A 62 -18.26 -14.04 4.82
N LYS A 63 -19.26 -14.82 5.24
CA LYS A 63 -20.60 -14.30 5.48
C LYS A 63 -20.63 -13.26 6.61
N GLU A 64 -19.97 -13.49 7.74
CA GLU A 64 -19.87 -12.53 8.85
C GLU A 64 -19.26 -11.20 8.38
N ILE A 65 -18.20 -11.26 7.57
CA ILE A 65 -17.52 -10.07 7.06
C ILE A 65 -18.45 -9.31 6.11
N ILE A 66 -19.08 -10.00 5.16
CA ILE A 66 -19.99 -9.40 4.20
C ILE A 66 -21.24 -8.83 4.87
N ASP A 67 -21.81 -9.53 5.87
CA ASP A 67 -23.01 -9.08 6.59
C ASP A 67 -22.78 -7.77 7.35
N ARG A 68 -21.54 -7.43 7.70
CA ARG A 68 -21.20 -6.14 8.34
C ARG A 68 -21.20 -4.97 7.36
N ILE A 69 -21.12 -5.25 6.09
CA ILE A 69 -21.02 -4.23 5.04
C ILE A 69 -22.43 -3.89 4.55
N PRO A 70 -22.81 -2.61 4.45
CA PRO A 70 -24.09 -2.22 3.86
C PRO A 70 -24.16 -2.69 2.40
N GLN A 71 -25.29 -3.29 2.00
CA GLN A 71 -25.49 -3.76 0.63
C GLN A 71 -25.52 -2.60 -0.37
N ARG A 72 -26.15 -1.49 0.02
CA ARG A 72 -26.08 -0.24 -0.73
C ARG A 72 -25.26 0.76 0.04
N GLU A 73 -24.29 1.35 -0.63
CA GLU A 73 -23.40 2.36 -0.02
C GLU A 73 -23.19 3.52 -0.98
N VAL A 74 -23.26 4.74 -0.44
CA VAL A 74 -23.03 5.98 -1.18
C VAL A 74 -21.92 6.74 -0.49
N SER A 75 -20.88 7.14 -1.23
CA SER A 75 -19.81 7.97 -0.69
C SER A 75 -20.31 9.38 -0.37
N ALA A 76 -19.64 10.07 0.55
CA ALA A 76 -19.86 11.51 0.72
C ALA A 76 -19.51 12.24 -0.60
N PRO A 77 -20.41 13.06 -1.15
CA PRO A 77 -20.12 13.78 -2.37
C PRO A 77 -19.07 14.87 -2.13
N TYR A 78 -18.23 15.12 -3.14
CA TYR A 78 -17.32 16.27 -3.15
C TYR A 78 -17.60 17.15 -4.37
N SER A 79 -17.33 18.45 -4.24
CA SER A 79 -17.50 19.42 -5.32
C SER A 79 -16.18 19.67 -6.05
N LYS A 80 -16.24 19.76 -7.36
CA LYS A 80 -15.11 20.17 -8.21
C LYS A 80 -15.62 20.75 -9.52
N ASN A 81 -15.14 21.94 -9.88
CA ASN A 81 -15.38 22.56 -11.17
C ASN A 81 -16.88 22.58 -11.57
N GLY A 82 -17.76 23.00 -10.64
CA GLY A 82 -19.20 23.16 -10.87
C GLY A 82 -20.04 21.87 -10.81
N PHE A 83 -19.43 20.75 -10.45
CA PHE A 83 -20.13 19.47 -10.27
C PHE A 83 -19.85 18.87 -8.89
N ARG A 84 -20.83 18.12 -8.38
CA ARG A 84 -20.69 17.20 -7.25
C ARG A 84 -20.43 15.80 -7.81
N TYR A 85 -19.54 15.03 -7.17
CA TYR A 85 -19.15 13.68 -7.56
C TYR A 85 -19.37 12.71 -6.41
N ARG A 86 -19.85 11.51 -6.71
CA ARG A 86 -20.00 10.42 -5.73
C ARG A 86 -19.79 9.05 -6.37
N GLN A 87 -19.59 8.07 -5.50
CA GLN A 87 -19.57 6.65 -5.84
C GLN A 87 -20.76 5.97 -5.18
N VAL A 88 -21.38 5.03 -5.88
CA VAL A 88 -22.52 4.26 -5.40
C VAL A 88 -22.24 2.78 -5.59
N TYR A 89 -22.35 2.00 -4.52
CA TYR A 89 -22.44 0.55 -4.62
C TYR A 89 -23.92 0.15 -4.50
N GLU A 90 -24.42 -0.52 -5.53
CA GLU A 90 -25.78 -1.09 -5.50
C GLU A 90 -25.76 -2.52 -4.92
N PRO A 91 -26.89 -3.01 -4.37
CA PRO A 91 -26.96 -4.36 -3.81
C PRO A 91 -26.53 -5.44 -4.81
N GLY A 92 -25.67 -6.35 -4.37
CA GLY A 92 -25.17 -7.45 -5.20
C GLY A 92 -24.09 -7.06 -6.21
N CYS A 93 -23.67 -5.79 -6.24
CA CYS A 93 -22.60 -5.31 -7.12
C CYS A 93 -21.23 -5.33 -6.43
N GLU A 94 -20.22 -5.77 -7.16
CA GLU A 94 -18.83 -5.83 -6.68
C GLU A 94 -18.08 -4.52 -6.87
N TYR A 95 -18.51 -3.66 -7.79
CA TYR A 95 -17.82 -2.43 -8.17
C TYR A 95 -18.73 -1.22 -8.05
N ALA A 96 -18.10 -0.05 -7.93
CA ALA A 96 -18.82 1.21 -7.82
C ALA A 96 -19.39 1.69 -9.17
N ILE A 97 -20.48 2.44 -9.07
CA ILE A 97 -21.00 3.30 -10.13
C ILE A 97 -20.55 4.73 -9.81
N TYR A 98 -19.82 5.36 -10.71
CA TYR A 98 -19.32 6.73 -10.58
C TYR A 98 -20.35 7.70 -11.17
N GLN A 99 -20.72 8.69 -10.40
CA GLN A 99 -21.79 9.62 -10.74
C GLN A 99 -21.36 11.07 -10.51
N ARG A 100 -21.94 11.98 -11.29
CA ARG A 100 -21.86 13.42 -11.04
C ARG A 100 -23.22 14.11 -11.14
N GLN A 101 -23.29 15.30 -10.56
CA GLN A 101 -24.47 16.16 -10.64
C GLN A 101 -24.01 17.62 -10.63
N SER A 102 -24.61 18.48 -11.43
CA SER A 102 -24.33 19.92 -11.37
C SER A 102 -24.63 20.47 -9.97
N VAL A 103 -23.77 21.35 -9.46
CA VAL A 103 -24.00 22.03 -8.17
C VAL A 103 -25.24 22.93 -8.16
N LEU A 104 -25.78 23.26 -9.35
CA LEU A 104 -27.00 24.04 -9.52
C LEU A 104 -28.28 23.23 -9.33
N LYS A 105 -28.18 21.87 -9.28
CA LYS A 105 -29.30 20.99 -9.02
C LYS A 105 -29.42 20.70 -7.52
N GLU A 106 -30.61 20.32 -7.06
CA GLU A 106 -30.83 19.87 -5.69
C GLU A 106 -30.30 18.44 -5.51
N GLU A 107 -29.98 18.05 -4.27
CA GLU A 107 -29.38 16.72 -4.00
C GLU A 107 -30.25 15.53 -4.39
N TRP A 108 -31.58 15.71 -4.36
CA TRP A 108 -32.57 14.68 -4.76
C TRP A 108 -32.82 14.58 -6.26
N ASP A 109 -32.27 15.50 -7.06
CA ASP A 109 -32.37 15.44 -8.51
C ASP A 109 -31.53 14.27 -9.07
N GLU A 110 -31.76 13.95 -10.32
CA GLU A 110 -31.07 12.85 -10.99
C GLU A 110 -29.54 13.09 -11.10
N TRP A 111 -28.79 12.03 -10.82
CA TRP A 111 -27.35 11.98 -10.97
C TRP A 111 -26.97 11.36 -12.32
N GLU A 112 -26.11 12.01 -13.07
CA GLU A 112 -25.53 11.49 -14.30
C GLU A 112 -24.53 10.37 -13.98
N ILE A 113 -24.67 9.22 -14.64
CA ILE A 113 -23.70 8.12 -14.55
C ILE A 113 -22.52 8.44 -15.47
N LEU A 114 -21.33 8.53 -14.90
CA LEU A 114 -20.07 8.68 -15.62
C LEU A 114 -19.52 7.32 -16.05
N LEU A 115 -19.50 6.37 -15.14
CA LEU A 115 -18.95 5.04 -15.36
C LEU A 115 -19.63 4.03 -14.44
N ASP A 116 -20.13 2.96 -15.00
CA ASP A 116 -20.51 1.76 -14.25
C ASP A 116 -19.37 0.74 -14.34
N ALA A 117 -18.60 0.62 -13.26
CA ALA A 117 -17.46 -0.28 -13.23
C ALA A 117 -17.87 -1.76 -13.25
N ASN A 118 -19.13 -2.10 -12.89
CA ASN A 118 -19.64 -3.47 -13.01
C ASN A 118 -19.77 -3.90 -14.48
N GLN A 119 -20.20 -3.01 -15.35
CA GLN A 119 -20.27 -3.29 -16.79
C GLN A 119 -18.86 -3.46 -17.40
N ARG A 120 -17.91 -2.68 -16.90
CA ARG A 120 -16.51 -2.78 -17.35
C ARG A 120 -15.88 -4.09 -16.91
N ALA A 121 -16.08 -4.47 -15.66
CA ALA A 121 -15.55 -5.69 -15.05
C ALA A 121 -16.13 -6.99 -15.62
N ALA A 122 -17.32 -6.96 -16.21
CA ALA A 122 -18.03 -8.15 -16.69
C ALA A 122 -17.28 -8.99 -17.75
N LYS A 123 -16.19 -8.46 -18.28
CA LYS A 123 -15.39 -9.09 -19.35
C LYS A 123 -14.12 -9.78 -18.84
N SER A 124 -13.83 -9.74 -17.54
CA SER A 124 -12.60 -10.23 -16.97
C SER A 124 -12.82 -10.77 -15.55
N GLU A 125 -11.99 -11.72 -15.12
CA GLU A 125 -11.97 -12.20 -13.74
C GLU A 125 -11.40 -11.15 -12.76
N PHE A 126 -10.56 -10.26 -13.26
CA PHE A 126 -9.99 -9.15 -12.50
C PHE A 126 -10.32 -7.81 -13.16
N TYR A 127 -10.62 -6.80 -12.36
CA TYR A 127 -10.81 -5.43 -12.83
C TYR A 127 -10.42 -4.42 -11.74
N THR A 128 -9.66 -3.41 -12.12
CA THR A 128 -9.39 -2.24 -11.28
C THR A 128 -9.47 -0.95 -12.09
N LEU A 129 -10.24 0.00 -11.62
CA LEU A 129 -10.20 1.38 -12.08
C LEU A 129 -9.09 2.11 -11.29
N GLY A 130 -7.96 2.35 -11.93
CA GLY A 130 -6.81 3.00 -11.31
C GLY A 130 -6.89 4.52 -11.29
N GLY A 131 -7.61 5.10 -12.24
CA GLY A 131 -7.80 6.55 -12.35
C GLY A 131 -9.04 6.92 -13.15
N LEU A 132 -9.70 7.99 -12.72
CA LEU A 132 -10.81 8.64 -13.44
C LEU A 132 -10.60 10.15 -13.32
N GLY A 133 -10.56 10.85 -14.44
CA GLY A 133 -10.39 12.31 -14.48
C GLY A 133 -11.27 12.95 -15.52
N ILE A 134 -11.99 14.00 -15.10
CA ILE A 134 -12.82 14.82 -15.98
C ILE A 134 -11.99 16.01 -16.48
N ALA A 135 -12.07 16.28 -17.77
CA ALA A 135 -11.38 17.42 -18.38
C ALA A 135 -11.92 18.75 -17.86
N PRO A 136 -11.13 19.85 -17.90
CA PRO A 136 -11.56 21.17 -17.42
C PRO A 136 -12.85 21.69 -18.05
N ASN A 137 -13.17 21.30 -19.30
CA ASN A 137 -14.42 21.68 -19.97
C ASN A 137 -15.66 20.87 -19.51
N ASN A 138 -15.50 19.88 -18.61
CA ASN A 138 -16.54 18.97 -18.14
C ASN A 138 -17.19 18.08 -19.22
N GLN A 139 -16.63 18.02 -20.43
CA GLN A 139 -17.20 17.26 -21.58
C GLN A 139 -16.46 15.97 -21.87
N LEU A 140 -15.21 15.84 -21.43
CA LEU A 140 -14.39 14.65 -21.67
C LEU A 140 -14.03 13.97 -20.35
N MET A 141 -13.97 12.65 -20.39
CA MET A 141 -13.52 11.82 -19.29
C MET A 141 -12.38 10.91 -19.76
N ALA A 142 -11.36 10.76 -18.92
CA ALA A 142 -10.32 9.75 -19.10
C ALA A 142 -10.39 8.74 -17.96
N VAL A 143 -10.18 7.45 -18.28
CA VAL A 143 -10.14 6.36 -17.30
C VAL A 143 -8.93 5.46 -17.55
N ALA A 144 -8.25 5.07 -16.48
CA ALA A 144 -7.15 4.12 -16.51
C ALA A 144 -7.60 2.79 -15.89
N GLU A 145 -7.58 1.71 -16.65
CA GLU A 145 -8.14 0.42 -16.28
C GLU A 145 -7.10 -0.70 -16.37
N ASP A 146 -7.06 -1.57 -15.35
CA ASP A 146 -6.24 -2.80 -15.34
C ASP A 146 -7.16 -4.03 -15.27
N TYR A 147 -7.00 -4.94 -16.21
CA TYR A 147 -7.78 -6.18 -16.33
C TYR A 147 -7.00 -7.44 -15.96
N LEU A 148 -5.71 -7.30 -15.55
CA LEU A 148 -4.84 -8.44 -15.28
C LEU A 148 -4.14 -8.38 -13.91
N SER A 149 -4.35 -7.31 -13.14
CA SER A 149 -3.69 -7.11 -11.84
C SER A 149 -2.15 -6.96 -11.90
N ARG A 150 -1.66 -6.41 -13.01
CA ARG A 150 -0.23 -6.15 -13.20
C ARG A 150 0.15 -4.67 -13.02
N ARG A 151 -0.84 -3.83 -12.67
CA ARG A 151 -0.66 -2.36 -12.64
C ARG A 151 -0.14 -1.79 -13.97
N GLN A 152 -0.46 -2.47 -15.06
CA GLN A 152 -0.28 -2.01 -16.43
C GLN A 152 -1.65 -1.59 -16.94
N TYR A 153 -1.90 -0.28 -16.96
CA TYR A 153 -3.20 0.26 -17.28
C TYR A 153 -3.34 0.54 -18.76
N GLY A 154 -4.60 0.49 -19.23
CA GLY A 154 -5.03 1.07 -20.49
C GLY A 154 -5.76 2.38 -20.22
N LEU A 155 -5.28 3.49 -20.77
CA LEU A 155 -5.95 4.78 -20.66
C LEU A 155 -6.90 4.98 -21.84
N ARG A 156 -8.16 5.29 -21.53
CA ARG A 156 -9.26 5.46 -22.50
C ARG A 156 -9.98 6.77 -22.29
N PHE A 157 -10.66 7.24 -23.32
CA PHE A 157 -11.36 8.51 -23.34
C PHE A 157 -12.84 8.35 -23.73
N CYS A 158 -13.71 9.17 -23.13
CA CYS A 158 -15.14 9.19 -23.40
C CYS A 158 -15.61 10.63 -23.55
N ASP A 159 -16.44 10.88 -24.57
CA ASP A 159 -17.17 12.13 -24.72
C ASP A 159 -18.46 12.05 -23.90
N LEU A 160 -18.53 12.82 -22.83
CA LEU A 160 -19.68 12.83 -21.91
C LEU A 160 -20.93 13.51 -22.49
N SER A 161 -20.81 14.26 -23.60
CA SER A 161 -21.95 14.90 -24.22
C SER A 161 -22.87 13.92 -24.95
N ASN A 162 -22.32 12.80 -25.41
CA ASN A 162 -23.03 11.75 -26.15
C ASN A 162 -22.83 10.34 -25.61
N GLY A 163 -21.89 10.16 -24.64
CA GLY A 163 -21.53 8.87 -24.05
C GLY A 163 -20.67 7.98 -24.95
N GLU A 164 -20.12 8.49 -26.04
CA GLU A 164 -19.29 7.73 -26.95
C GLU A 164 -17.83 7.61 -26.48
N TRP A 165 -17.30 6.41 -26.59
CA TRP A 165 -15.89 6.13 -26.31
C TRP A 165 -15.06 6.32 -27.58
N TYR A 166 -13.94 7.03 -27.42
CA TYR A 166 -12.94 7.12 -28.47
C TYR A 166 -12.30 5.75 -28.73
N PRO A 167 -11.89 5.47 -29.98
CA PRO A 167 -11.36 4.15 -30.33
C PRO A 167 -9.94 3.87 -29.81
N GLU A 168 -9.17 4.91 -29.53
CA GLU A 168 -7.80 4.77 -29.09
C GLU A 168 -7.71 4.27 -27.64
N ILE A 169 -6.66 3.48 -27.38
CA ILE A 169 -6.28 3.01 -26.05
C ILE A 169 -4.78 3.25 -25.91
N LEU A 170 -4.39 3.96 -24.87
CA LEU A 170 -2.98 4.13 -24.52
C LEU A 170 -2.61 2.99 -23.56
N GLU A 171 -1.90 2.01 -24.05
CA GLU A 171 -1.57 0.78 -23.32
C GLU A 171 -0.26 0.87 -22.54
N ASN A 172 -0.11 0.04 -21.52
CA ASN A 172 1.08 -0.08 -20.67
C ASN A 172 1.46 1.25 -20.00
N VAL A 173 0.49 1.92 -19.44
CA VAL A 173 0.65 3.21 -18.77
C VAL A 173 0.43 3.08 -17.24
N THR A 174 0.81 4.12 -16.50
CA THR A 174 0.42 4.26 -15.09
C THR A 174 -1.04 4.70 -14.98
N SER A 175 -1.60 4.64 -13.78
CA SER A 175 -2.97 5.13 -13.53
C SER A 175 -3.08 6.66 -13.48
N GLY A 176 -1.97 7.38 -13.29
CA GLY A 176 -1.92 8.84 -13.19
C GLY A 176 -1.81 9.53 -14.55
N PHE A 177 -2.55 10.59 -14.73
CA PHE A 177 -2.52 11.46 -15.91
C PHE A 177 -2.96 12.88 -15.58
N ALA A 178 -2.68 13.83 -16.47
CA ALA A 178 -3.03 15.24 -16.28
C ALA A 178 -3.61 15.84 -17.56
N TRP A 179 -4.73 16.54 -17.44
CA TRP A 179 -5.37 17.27 -18.54
C TRP A 179 -4.74 18.64 -18.77
N SER A 180 -4.62 19.06 -20.04
CA SER A 180 -4.37 20.44 -20.40
C SER A 180 -5.58 21.33 -20.05
N ASN A 181 -5.36 22.64 -19.83
CA ASN A 181 -6.44 23.55 -19.48
C ASN A 181 -7.46 23.74 -20.62
N ASP A 182 -7.04 23.57 -21.86
CA ASP A 182 -7.93 23.61 -23.04
C ASP A 182 -8.67 22.30 -23.31
N SER A 183 -8.45 21.26 -22.46
CA SER A 183 -9.09 19.96 -22.52
C SER A 183 -8.81 19.12 -23.77
N ARG A 184 -7.80 19.50 -24.58
CA ARG A 184 -7.46 18.77 -25.82
C ARG A 184 -6.39 17.73 -25.63
N PHE A 185 -5.52 17.92 -24.63
CA PHE A 185 -4.36 17.08 -24.42
C PHE A 185 -4.37 16.44 -23.05
N VAL A 186 -3.71 15.26 -22.99
CA VAL A 186 -3.45 14.55 -21.74
C VAL A 186 -1.97 14.19 -21.69
N TRP A 187 -1.31 14.54 -20.57
CA TRP A 187 0.01 13.99 -20.26
C TRP A 187 -0.16 12.71 -19.44
N TYR A 188 0.58 11.68 -19.83
CA TYR A 188 0.51 10.36 -19.21
C TYR A 188 1.89 9.73 -19.16
N VAL A 189 2.05 8.66 -18.37
CA VAL A 189 3.33 8.00 -18.15
C VAL A 189 3.30 6.58 -18.69
N ARG A 190 4.22 6.25 -19.60
CA ARG A 190 4.46 4.89 -20.06
C ARG A 190 5.41 4.15 -19.14
N LYS A 191 5.13 2.86 -19.00
CA LYS A 191 6.02 1.92 -18.32
C LYS A 191 6.94 1.23 -19.30
N HIS A 192 8.13 0.91 -18.83
CA HIS A 192 9.05 0.06 -19.59
C HIS A 192 8.43 -1.34 -19.77
N PRO A 193 8.44 -1.92 -20.96
CA PRO A 193 7.70 -3.16 -21.24
C PRO A 193 8.19 -4.39 -20.44
N THR A 194 9.47 -4.42 -20.07
CA THR A 194 10.07 -5.53 -19.31
C THR A 194 10.18 -5.22 -17.83
N THR A 195 10.81 -4.09 -17.47
CA THR A 195 11.08 -3.73 -16.06
C THR A 195 9.89 -3.11 -15.35
N LEU A 196 8.85 -2.73 -16.08
CA LEU A 196 7.62 -2.06 -15.60
C LEU A 196 7.87 -0.72 -14.90
N LEU A 197 9.08 -0.19 -14.95
CA LEU A 197 9.39 1.13 -14.43
C LEU A 197 8.61 2.20 -15.21
N PRO A 198 7.92 3.13 -14.53
CA PRO A 198 7.37 4.31 -15.18
C PRO A 198 8.53 5.24 -15.53
N TYR A 199 8.75 5.53 -16.84
CA TYR A 199 9.98 6.18 -17.28
C TYR A 199 9.81 7.25 -18.36
N GLN A 200 8.68 7.27 -19.08
CA GLN A 200 8.45 8.26 -20.15
C GLN A 200 7.16 9.03 -19.94
N VAL A 201 7.21 10.34 -20.05
CA VAL A 201 6.03 11.20 -20.15
C VAL A 201 5.72 11.49 -21.62
N TRP A 202 4.49 11.20 -22.00
CA TRP A 202 3.96 11.45 -23.33
C TRP A 202 2.79 12.42 -23.28
N ARG A 203 2.57 13.13 -24.38
CA ARG A 203 1.40 13.98 -24.58
C ARG A 203 0.52 13.38 -25.67
N HIS A 204 -0.71 13.11 -25.34
CA HIS A 204 -1.73 12.60 -26.25
C HIS A 204 -2.71 13.70 -26.64
N THR A 205 -3.11 13.77 -27.93
CA THR A 205 -4.23 14.58 -28.40
C THR A 205 -5.46 13.68 -28.47
N VAL A 206 -6.48 13.97 -27.65
CA VAL A 206 -7.70 13.14 -27.59
C VAL A 206 -8.36 13.06 -28.98
N GLY A 207 -8.74 11.85 -29.37
CA GLY A 207 -9.34 11.57 -30.68
C GLY A 207 -8.32 11.31 -31.80
N THR A 208 -7.05 11.17 -31.46
CA THR A 208 -6.01 10.81 -32.44
C THR A 208 -5.37 9.44 -32.12
N PRO A 209 -4.77 8.76 -33.11
CA PRO A 209 -4.07 7.50 -32.84
C PRO A 209 -2.89 7.69 -31.88
N ALA A 210 -2.68 6.73 -30.96
CA ALA A 210 -1.57 6.74 -30.01
C ALA A 210 -0.18 6.87 -30.63
N GLN A 211 0.00 6.45 -31.90
CA GLN A 211 1.23 6.56 -32.65
C GLN A 211 1.62 8.00 -32.99
N SER A 212 0.65 8.94 -32.90
CA SER A 212 0.89 10.38 -33.11
C SER A 212 1.30 11.13 -31.86
N ASP A 213 1.39 10.45 -30.72
CA ASP A 213 1.73 11.07 -29.43
C ASP A 213 3.16 11.62 -29.43
N ALA A 214 3.35 12.71 -28.70
CA ALA A 214 4.64 13.35 -28.56
C ALA A 214 5.32 12.93 -27.25
N LEU A 215 6.56 12.46 -27.35
CA LEU A 215 7.42 12.24 -26.19
C LEU A 215 7.82 13.60 -25.59
N VAL A 216 7.52 13.78 -24.31
CA VAL A 216 7.79 15.03 -23.57
C VAL A 216 9.03 14.90 -22.71
N TYR A 217 9.19 13.77 -22.04
CA TYR A 217 10.33 13.50 -21.16
C TYR A 217 10.64 12.01 -21.11
N GLU A 218 11.92 11.67 -20.99
CA GLU A 218 12.38 10.30 -20.76
C GLU A 218 13.39 10.28 -19.60
N GLU A 219 13.08 9.51 -18.55
CA GLU A 219 14.00 9.22 -17.46
C GLU A 219 14.95 8.08 -17.86
N LYS A 220 16.25 8.34 -17.77
CA LYS A 220 17.30 7.38 -18.13
C LYS A 220 17.91 6.69 -16.91
N ASP A 221 17.73 7.26 -15.74
CA ASP A 221 18.17 6.65 -14.49
C ASP A 221 17.11 5.67 -14.02
N GLU A 222 17.41 4.39 -14.13
CA GLU A 222 16.48 3.30 -13.80
C GLU A 222 16.20 3.14 -12.30
N THR A 223 16.80 3.98 -11.45
CA THR A 223 16.47 4.06 -10.02
C THR A 223 15.33 5.04 -9.74
N PHE A 224 14.91 5.84 -10.74
CA PHE A 224 13.86 6.85 -10.61
C PHE A 224 12.54 6.38 -11.21
N TYR A 225 11.46 6.74 -10.51
CA TYR A 225 10.07 6.58 -10.93
C TYR A 225 9.53 7.92 -11.42
N VAL A 226 8.70 7.88 -12.44
CA VAL A 226 8.10 9.07 -13.07
C VAL A 226 6.60 9.10 -12.79
N SER A 227 6.08 10.24 -12.38
CA SER A 227 4.63 10.48 -12.28
C SER A 227 4.26 11.89 -12.76
N VAL A 228 2.99 12.10 -13.05
CA VAL A 228 2.44 13.41 -13.46
C VAL A 228 1.19 13.76 -12.67
N HIS A 229 1.07 15.03 -12.28
CA HIS A 229 -0.13 15.56 -11.63
C HIS A 229 -0.22 17.07 -11.84
N LYS A 230 -1.38 17.67 -11.55
CA LYS A 230 -1.57 19.11 -11.62
C LYS A 230 -1.38 19.77 -10.25
N THR A 231 -0.86 21.01 -10.26
CA THR A 231 -0.83 21.86 -9.08
C THR A 231 -2.23 22.33 -8.67
N THR A 232 -2.39 22.72 -7.41
CA THR A 232 -3.64 23.29 -6.86
C THR A 232 -4.12 24.48 -7.69
N SER A 233 -3.21 25.33 -8.19
CA SER A 233 -3.55 26.45 -9.08
C SER A 233 -4.07 26.04 -10.45
N GLN A 234 -3.93 24.79 -10.86
CA GLN A 234 -4.17 24.29 -12.21
C GLN A 234 -3.29 24.91 -13.31
N GLN A 235 -2.30 25.73 -12.95
CA GLN A 235 -1.42 26.41 -13.92
C GLN A 235 -0.29 25.51 -14.42
N PHE A 236 0.13 24.55 -13.60
CA PHE A 236 1.25 23.67 -13.94
C PHE A 236 0.86 22.19 -13.88
N VAL A 237 1.43 21.42 -14.79
CA VAL A 237 1.57 20.00 -14.65
C VAL A 237 2.97 19.70 -14.11
N VAL A 238 3.02 18.98 -13.03
CA VAL A 238 4.25 18.52 -12.39
C VAL A 238 4.65 17.17 -12.98
N ILE A 239 5.86 17.07 -13.52
CA ILE A 239 6.54 15.80 -13.74
C ILE A 239 7.39 15.56 -12.50
N TYR A 240 7.01 14.58 -11.69
CA TYR A 240 7.69 14.23 -10.46
C TYR A 240 8.57 13.00 -10.67
N LEU A 241 9.85 13.17 -10.41
CA LEU A 241 10.88 12.15 -10.56
C LEU A 241 11.40 11.82 -9.18
N SER A 242 11.29 10.56 -8.76
CA SER A 242 11.71 10.17 -7.41
C SER A 242 12.36 8.80 -7.37
N SER A 243 13.45 8.70 -6.63
CA SER A 243 13.99 7.46 -6.09
C SER A 243 13.60 7.32 -4.61
N ALA A 244 14.13 6.33 -3.91
CA ALA A 244 13.89 6.17 -2.48
C ALA A 244 14.47 7.29 -1.62
N THR A 245 15.47 8.04 -2.12
CA THR A 245 16.20 9.06 -1.34
C THR A 245 16.29 10.42 -2.01
N THR A 246 15.90 10.53 -3.28
CA THR A 246 16.15 11.73 -4.09
C THR A 246 14.95 12.05 -4.97
N SER A 247 14.66 13.34 -5.16
CA SER A 247 13.63 13.77 -6.10
C SER A 247 14.05 14.95 -6.96
N GLU A 248 13.35 15.11 -8.09
CA GLU A 248 13.46 16.22 -9.01
C GLU A 248 12.09 16.55 -9.57
N VAL A 249 11.81 17.81 -9.80
CA VAL A 249 10.55 18.27 -10.38
C VAL A 249 10.80 19.04 -11.66
N LEU A 250 10.06 18.66 -12.71
CA LEU A 250 9.92 19.45 -13.93
C LEU A 250 8.50 20.02 -14.00
N LEU A 251 8.37 21.24 -14.50
CA LEU A 251 7.09 21.92 -14.65
C LEU A 251 6.74 22.10 -16.12
N LEU A 252 5.52 21.73 -16.49
CA LEU A 252 4.87 22.06 -17.75
C LEU A 252 3.82 23.13 -17.51
N ASN A 253 3.72 24.10 -18.41
CA ASN A 253 2.61 25.05 -18.38
C ASN A 253 1.35 24.36 -18.94
N ALA A 254 0.30 24.23 -18.10
CA ALA A 254 -0.93 23.53 -18.48
C ALA A 254 -1.76 24.28 -19.56
N GLU A 255 -1.46 25.54 -19.82
CA GLU A 255 -2.08 26.36 -20.89
C GLU A 255 -1.30 26.33 -22.21
N LEU A 256 -0.03 25.90 -22.15
CA LEU A 256 0.88 25.85 -23.29
C LEU A 256 1.37 24.41 -23.51
N PRO A 257 0.55 23.52 -24.04
CA PRO A 257 0.85 22.09 -24.12
C PRO A 257 2.05 21.74 -24.99
N ASP A 258 2.48 22.64 -25.88
CA ASP A 258 3.66 22.47 -26.72
C ASP A 258 4.96 22.99 -26.08
N ALA A 259 4.86 23.58 -24.88
CA ALA A 259 6.05 24.10 -24.18
C ALA A 259 6.90 22.94 -23.62
N GLU A 260 8.22 23.12 -23.69
CA GLU A 260 9.15 22.16 -23.09
C GLU A 260 9.05 22.17 -21.55
N PRO A 261 9.25 21.01 -20.90
CA PRO A 261 9.29 20.93 -19.45
C PRO A 261 10.50 21.71 -18.90
N VAL A 262 10.32 22.41 -17.81
CA VAL A 262 11.37 23.21 -17.18
C VAL A 262 11.68 22.67 -15.80
N CYS A 263 12.94 22.30 -15.57
CA CYS A 263 13.38 21.84 -14.25
C CYS A 263 13.18 22.94 -13.20
N PHE A 264 12.51 22.58 -12.10
CA PHE A 264 12.34 23.52 -10.98
C PHE A 264 13.63 23.62 -10.16
N LEU A 265 14.14 22.49 -9.68
CA LEU A 265 15.40 22.34 -8.99
C LEU A 265 16.02 20.99 -9.38
N PRO A 266 17.28 20.97 -9.89
CA PRO A 266 17.95 19.74 -10.26
C PRO A 266 18.13 18.78 -9.08
N ARG A 267 18.06 17.47 -9.36
CA ARG A 267 18.28 16.44 -8.34
C ARG A 267 19.66 16.56 -7.70
N ARG A 268 19.69 16.35 -6.39
CA ARG A 268 20.92 16.18 -5.59
C ARG A 268 20.74 14.96 -4.73
N LYS A 269 21.74 14.12 -4.67
CA LYS A 269 21.67 12.89 -3.87
C LYS A 269 21.16 13.18 -2.43
N ASP A 270 20.23 12.38 -1.97
CA ASP A 270 19.61 12.47 -0.64
C ASP A 270 18.81 13.76 -0.39
N HIS A 271 18.54 14.55 -1.44
CA HIS A 271 17.61 15.67 -1.37
C HIS A 271 16.25 15.28 -1.94
N GLU A 272 15.29 15.22 -1.06
CA GLU A 272 13.89 14.99 -1.42
C GLU A 272 13.09 16.29 -1.29
N TYR A 273 12.32 16.60 -2.30
CA TYR A 273 11.34 17.68 -2.24
C TYR A 273 10.13 17.39 -3.13
N SER A 274 8.98 17.87 -2.71
CA SER A 274 7.78 17.97 -3.52
C SER A 274 7.27 19.40 -3.49
N LEU A 275 6.50 19.77 -4.49
CA LEU A 275 5.95 21.12 -4.55
C LEU A 275 4.49 21.15 -4.96
N ASP A 276 3.82 22.23 -4.55
CA ASP A 276 2.54 22.65 -5.08
C ASP A 276 2.61 24.16 -5.40
N HIS A 277 1.70 24.63 -6.23
CA HIS A 277 1.61 26.03 -6.62
C HIS A 277 0.19 26.56 -6.39
N TYR A 278 0.10 27.72 -5.74
CA TYR A 278 -1.16 28.43 -5.52
C TYR A 278 -0.93 29.91 -5.28
N GLN A 279 -1.80 30.78 -5.83
CA GLN A 279 -1.73 32.25 -5.66
C GLN A 279 -0.33 32.85 -5.92
N HIS A 280 0.25 32.55 -7.09
CA HIS A 280 1.55 33.04 -7.56
C HIS A 280 2.77 32.64 -6.74
N ALA A 281 2.66 31.59 -5.91
CA ALA A 281 3.77 31.07 -5.13
C ALA A 281 3.84 29.55 -5.16
N PHE A 282 5.04 29.02 -5.09
CA PHE A 282 5.33 27.61 -4.86
C PHE A 282 5.48 27.35 -3.37
N TYR A 283 4.97 26.21 -2.95
CA TYR A 283 5.10 25.67 -1.61
C TYR A 283 5.81 24.35 -1.70
N LEU A 284 6.88 24.19 -0.91
CA LEU A 284 7.77 23.04 -1.02
C LEU A 284 7.89 22.33 0.33
N ARG A 285 7.62 21.04 0.32
CA ARG A 285 8.03 20.16 1.39
C ARG A 285 9.41 19.63 1.02
N SER A 286 10.44 19.85 1.85
CA SER A 286 11.81 19.51 1.53
C SER A 286 12.61 19.13 2.77
N ASN A 287 13.54 18.17 2.61
CA ASN A 287 14.48 17.75 3.65
C ASN A 287 15.81 18.54 3.64
N ARG A 288 15.90 19.67 2.90
CA ARG A 288 17.14 20.45 2.73
C ARG A 288 17.82 20.88 4.03
N GLU A 289 17.05 21.12 5.08
CA GLU A 289 17.54 21.62 6.39
C GLU A 289 17.34 20.59 7.51
N GLY A 290 16.69 19.46 7.24
CA GLY A 290 16.48 18.43 8.25
C GLY A 290 15.67 17.24 7.72
N LYS A 291 16.04 16.04 8.16
CA LYS A 291 15.52 14.77 7.66
C LYS A 291 13.99 14.64 7.70
N ASN A 292 13.34 15.20 8.72
CA ASN A 292 11.89 15.11 8.91
C ASN A 292 11.11 16.17 8.14
N PHE A 293 11.74 16.82 7.17
CA PHE A 293 11.17 17.83 6.27
C PHE A 293 10.71 19.12 6.94
N GLY A 294 10.90 20.21 6.23
CA GLY A 294 10.30 21.50 6.47
C GLY A 294 9.36 21.92 5.35
N LEU A 295 8.60 22.96 5.57
CA LEU A 295 7.74 23.60 4.57
C LEU A 295 8.28 24.99 4.23
N TYR A 296 8.43 25.25 2.95
CA TYR A 296 9.02 26.47 2.40
C TYR A 296 8.08 27.11 1.38
N ARG A 297 8.22 28.42 1.19
CA ARG A 297 7.49 29.18 0.18
C ARG A 297 8.47 30.00 -0.66
N THR A 298 8.22 30.04 -1.97
CA THR A 298 8.98 30.88 -2.89
C THR A 298 8.12 31.36 -4.07
N VAL A 299 8.55 32.45 -4.70
CA VAL A 299 8.00 32.90 -5.99
C VAL A 299 9.00 32.64 -7.13
N LEU A 300 10.23 32.30 -6.78
CA LEU A 300 11.34 32.04 -7.69
C LEU A 300 11.91 30.64 -7.45
N ARG A 301 12.60 30.09 -8.45
CA ARG A 301 13.24 28.78 -8.35
C ARG A 301 14.53 28.78 -7.50
N ASP A 302 15.09 29.95 -7.25
CA ASP A 302 16.32 30.11 -6.48
C ASP A 302 16.10 29.73 -5.00
N GLU A 303 16.80 28.71 -4.53
CA GLU A 303 16.72 28.18 -3.17
C GLU A 303 17.09 29.21 -2.09
N GLU A 304 17.99 30.15 -2.40
CA GLU A 304 18.40 31.20 -1.44
C GLU A 304 17.25 32.16 -1.09
N GLN A 305 16.22 32.18 -1.93
CA GLN A 305 15.04 33.04 -1.75
C GLN A 305 13.84 32.29 -1.14
N TRP A 306 14.03 31.05 -0.72
CA TRP A 306 12.96 30.30 -0.06
C TRP A 306 12.73 30.84 1.36
N THR A 307 11.48 31.13 1.66
CA THR A 307 11.05 31.51 3.00
C THR A 307 10.58 30.28 3.76
N THR A 308 11.15 30.01 4.92
CA THR A 308 10.73 28.91 5.78
C THR A 308 9.39 29.24 6.43
N LEU A 309 8.38 28.40 6.19
CA LEU A 309 7.07 28.47 6.85
C LEU A 309 7.03 27.58 8.10
N ILE A 310 7.55 26.37 7.98
CA ILE A 310 7.67 25.41 9.08
C ILE A 310 9.09 24.84 9.02
N PRO A 311 9.94 25.12 10.02
CA PRO A 311 11.27 24.52 10.08
C PRO A 311 11.19 23.00 10.35
N PRO A 312 12.15 22.23 9.89
CA PRO A 312 12.21 20.81 10.21
C PRO A 312 12.41 20.59 11.72
N ARG A 313 11.80 19.54 12.25
CA ARG A 313 11.91 19.14 13.66
C ARG A 313 12.41 17.70 13.74
N HIS A 314 13.26 17.41 14.73
CA HIS A 314 13.86 16.07 14.84
C HIS A 314 12.85 15.00 15.30
N ASP A 315 11.82 15.41 16.04
CA ASP A 315 10.82 14.54 16.67
C ASP A 315 9.44 14.56 15.98
N VAL A 316 9.28 15.38 14.93
CA VAL A 316 8.04 15.49 14.17
C VAL A 316 8.33 15.42 12.68
N MET A 317 7.77 14.43 12.01
CA MET A 317 7.79 14.29 10.56
C MET A 317 6.70 15.15 9.93
N LEU A 318 7.05 16.03 9.00
CA LEU A 318 6.07 16.71 8.14
C LEU A 318 5.72 15.77 6.97
N GLU A 319 4.52 15.22 6.97
CA GLU A 319 4.11 14.24 5.95
C GLU A 319 3.47 14.87 4.72
N GLY A 320 2.69 15.92 4.89
CA GLY A 320 2.01 16.57 3.78
C GLY A 320 1.41 17.91 4.13
N PHE A 321 0.82 18.56 3.13
CA PHE A 321 0.10 19.81 3.30
C PHE A 321 -0.99 19.99 2.24
N THR A 322 -1.95 20.85 2.53
CA THR A 322 -3.01 21.29 1.61
C THR A 322 -3.17 22.80 1.70
N LEU A 323 -3.34 23.43 0.53
CA LEU A 323 -3.45 24.88 0.38
C LEU A 323 -4.90 25.32 0.18
N PHE A 324 -5.31 26.32 0.95
CA PHE A 324 -6.54 27.08 0.78
C PHE A 324 -6.24 28.56 0.63
N THR A 325 -7.23 29.33 0.23
CA THR A 325 -7.03 30.81 0.05
C THR A 325 -6.51 31.47 1.32
N ASP A 326 -7.12 31.22 2.46
CA ASP A 326 -6.75 31.86 3.73
C ASP A 326 -6.09 30.89 4.73
N TRP A 327 -6.04 29.61 4.40
CA TRP A 327 -5.54 28.57 5.29
C TRP A 327 -4.47 27.68 4.64
N LEU A 328 -3.57 27.19 5.45
CA LEU A 328 -2.64 26.12 5.15
C LEU A 328 -2.87 25.02 6.20
N VAL A 329 -3.08 23.80 5.74
CA VAL A 329 -3.24 22.67 6.66
C VAL A 329 -2.08 21.70 6.43
N VAL A 330 -1.46 21.27 7.53
CA VAL A 330 -0.34 20.32 7.49
C VAL A 330 -0.68 19.04 8.21
N GLU A 331 -0.20 17.95 7.64
CA GLU A 331 -0.24 16.61 8.20
C GLU A 331 1.14 16.28 8.76
N GLU A 332 1.19 15.87 10.02
CA GLU A 332 2.42 15.60 10.75
C GLU A 332 2.34 14.27 11.48
N ARG A 333 3.50 13.71 11.78
CA ARG A 333 3.59 12.47 12.58
C ARG A 333 4.56 12.68 13.74
N GLN A 334 4.13 12.31 14.94
CA GLN A 334 4.94 12.37 16.14
C GLN A 334 4.61 11.18 17.05
N ARG A 335 5.63 10.53 17.60
CA ARG A 335 5.48 9.38 18.52
C ARG A 335 4.62 8.25 17.97
N GLY A 336 4.66 8.04 16.65
CA GLY A 336 3.90 7.00 15.95
C GLY A 336 2.47 7.36 15.59
N LEU A 337 1.99 8.56 15.92
CA LEU A 337 0.62 9.00 15.64
C LEU A 337 0.61 10.21 14.69
N THR A 338 -0.37 10.26 13.81
CA THR A 338 -0.57 11.40 12.92
C THR A 338 -1.34 12.53 13.61
N SER A 339 -1.13 13.76 13.14
CA SER A 339 -1.85 14.95 13.61
C SER A 339 -2.05 15.94 12.47
N LEU A 340 -3.05 16.80 12.63
CA LEU A 340 -3.35 17.86 11.68
C LEU A 340 -3.29 19.22 12.39
N ARG A 341 -2.66 20.20 11.74
CA ARG A 341 -2.65 21.60 12.19
C ARG A 341 -3.13 22.51 11.06
N GLN A 342 -4.04 23.38 11.37
CA GLN A 342 -4.46 24.48 10.50
C GLN A 342 -3.71 25.76 10.85
N ILE A 343 -3.24 26.47 9.85
CA ILE A 343 -2.47 27.70 9.97
C ILE A 343 -3.16 28.79 9.15
N ASN A 344 -3.62 29.84 9.81
CA ASN A 344 -4.16 30.99 9.10
C ASN A 344 -3.03 31.73 8.39
N ARG A 345 -3.14 31.87 7.08
CA ARG A 345 -2.06 32.45 6.23
C ARG A 345 -1.85 33.97 6.45
N LYS A 346 -2.87 34.67 6.96
CA LYS A 346 -2.84 36.09 7.25
C LYS A 346 -2.36 36.37 8.67
N THR A 347 -3.02 35.79 9.67
CA THR A 347 -2.74 36.05 11.09
C THR A 347 -1.58 35.22 11.65
N ARG A 348 -1.20 34.14 10.99
CA ARG A 348 -0.23 33.13 11.45
C ARG A 348 -0.69 32.35 12.69
N GLU A 349 -1.95 32.44 13.05
CA GLU A 349 -2.54 31.65 14.10
C GLU A 349 -2.50 30.16 13.72
N VAL A 350 -2.14 29.31 14.69
CA VAL A 350 -2.00 27.85 14.52
C VAL A 350 -2.97 27.16 15.45
N VAL A 351 -3.81 26.29 14.90
CA VAL A 351 -4.78 25.48 15.68
C VAL A 351 -4.60 24.02 15.31
N GLY A 352 -4.34 23.18 16.33
CA GLY A 352 -4.30 21.72 16.19
C GLY A 352 -5.69 21.09 16.27
N ILE A 353 -5.87 19.98 15.59
CA ILE A 353 -7.08 19.14 15.71
C ILE A 353 -6.76 18.04 16.70
N ALA A 354 -7.55 17.99 17.79
CA ALA A 354 -7.34 17.02 18.87
C ALA A 354 -8.15 15.73 18.66
N PHE A 355 -7.60 14.61 19.12
CA PHE A 355 -8.19 13.28 19.10
C PHE A 355 -7.97 12.59 20.46
N ASP A 356 -8.89 11.71 20.85
CA ASP A 356 -8.94 11.13 22.20
C ASP A 356 -8.47 9.67 22.29
N ASP A 357 -8.46 8.92 21.17
CA ASP A 357 -8.03 7.51 21.18
C ASP A 357 -6.51 7.38 21.44
N PRO A 358 -6.07 6.34 22.16
CA PRO A 358 -4.65 6.14 22.45
C PRO A 358 -3.82 5.75 21.21
N ALA A 359 -4.44 5.08 20.24
CA ALA A 359 -3.87 4.71 18.96
C ALA A 359 -4.88 5.05 17.85
N TYR A 360 -4.50 5.88 16.93
CA TYR A 360 -5.35 6.36 15.83
C TYR A 360 -4.53 6.80 14.63
N VAL A 361 -5.22 7.06 13.53
CA VAL A 361 -4.68 7.73 12.35
C VAL A 361 -5.64 8.83 11.91
N THR A 362 -5.09 9.96 11.50
CA THR A 362 -5.82 11.03 10.82
C THR A 362 -5.08 11.45 9.57
N TRP A 363 -5.79 11.90 8.55
CA TRP A 363 -5.22 12.25 7.25
C TRP A 363 -5.99 13.40 6.60
N LEU A 364 -5.32 14.14 5.73
CA LEU A 364 -5.96 15.09 4.83
C LEU A 364 -6.78 14.31 3.79
N ALA A 365 -8.08 14.55 3.75
CA ALA A 365 -8.94 13.97 2.73
C ALA A 365 -8.86 14.77 1.43
N TYR A 366 -9.65 14.39 0.42
CA TYR A 366 -9.66 15.08 -0.86
C TYR A 366 -10.32 16.47 -0.73
N ASN A 367 -9.54 17.52 -0.95
CA ASN A 367 -9.93 18.93 -0.90
C ASN A 367 -9.61 19.61 -2.24
N PRO A 368 -10.41 19.38 -3.31
CA PRO A 368 -10.06 19.82 -4.66
C PRO A 368 -10.27 21.32 -4.92
N GLU A 369 -11.06 21.99 -4.11
CA GLU A 369 -11.37 23.42 -4.25
C GLU A 369 -10.71 24.21 -3.12
N PRO A 370 -9.69 25.05 -3.43
CA PRO A 370 -8.98 25.79 -2.40
C PRO A 370 -9.71 27.06 -1.92
N GLU A 371 -10.74 27.51 -2.64
CA GLU A 371 -11.48 28.76 -2.36
C GLU A 371 -12.61 28.53 -1.35
N THR A 372 -12.26 27.88 -0.23
CA THR A 372 -13.20 27.58 0.86
C THR A 372 -12.48 27.64 2.21
N SER A 373 -13.23 27.84 3.30
CA SER A 373 -12.76 27.64 4.67
C SER A 373 -13.02 26.21 5.19
N ARG A 374 -13.63 25.34 4.37
CA ARG A 374 -14.04 24.00 4.79
C ARG A 374 -12.97 22.97 4.46
N LEU A 375 -12.38 22.42 5.51
CA LEU A 375 -11.42 21.34 5.46
C LEU A 375 -12.12 19.99 5.61
N ARG A 376 -11.87 19.07 4.70
CA ARG A 376 -12.20 17.65 4.88
C ARG A 376 -10.97 16.88 5.33
N TYR A 377 -11.13 16.09 6.37
CA TYR A 377 -10.11 15.20 6.88
C TYR A 377 -10.71 13.89 7.39
N GLY A 378 -9.91 12.84 7.35
CA GLY A 378 -10.29 11.52 7.83
C GLY A 378 -9.75 11.23 9.22
N TYR A 379 -10.41 10.32 9.91
CA TYR A 379 -10.00 9.77 11.19
C TYR A 379 -10.39 8.30 11.28
N SER A 380 -9.52 7.51 11.85
CA SER A 380 -9.79 6.10 12.17
C SER A 380 -9.01 5.69 13.41
N SER A 381 -9.50 4.69 14.11
CA SER A 381 -8.74 4.00 15.15
C SER A 381 -9.04 2.50 15.11
N MET A 382 -8.32 1.70 15.87
CA MET A 382 -8.58 0.25 15.91
C MET A 382 -9.97 -0.08 16.48
N THR A 383 -10.66 0.90 17.11
CA THR A 383 -11.99 0.78 17.70
C THR A 383 -13.03 1.70 17.07
N THR A 384 -12.63 2.66 16.26
CA THR A 384 -13.53 3.64 15.63
C THR A 384 -13.46 3.50 14.11
N PRO A 385 -14.58 3.19 13.42
CA PRO A 385 -14.66 3.10 11.97
C PRO A 385 -14.22 4.39 11.29
N ASP A 386 -13.75 4.26 10.04
CA ASP A 386 -13.32 5.38 9.21
C ASP A 386 -14.39 6.46 9.19
N THR A 387 -13.99 7.67 9.57
CA THR A 387 -14.87 8.82 9.72
C THR A 387 -14.34 9.99 8.93
N LEU A 388 -15.15 10.55 8.05
CA LEU A 388 -14.84 11.76 7.29
C LEU A 388 -15.50 12.94 7.98
N PHE A 389 -14.68 13.90 8.39
CA PHE A 389 -15.09 15.15 9.00
C PHE A 389 -15.00 16.31 8.01
N GLU A 390 -15.83 17.30 8.23
CA GLU A 390 -15.70 18.64 7.66
C GLU A 390 -15.56 19.65 8.80
N LEU A 391 -14.50 20.45 8.74
CA LEU A 391 -14.18 21.52 9.70
C LEU A 391 -14.27 22.86 8.98
N ASP A 392 -15.09 23.75 9.47
CA ASP A 392 -15.00 25.16 9.08
C ASP A 392 -13.84 25.81 9.86
N MET A 393 -12.77 26.15 9.15
CA MET A 393 -11.54 26.66 9.74
C MET A 393 -11.67 28.10 10.28
N ASP A 394 -12.69 28.86 9.80
CA ASP A 394 -12.95 30.21 10.28
C ASP A 394 -13.71 30.23 11.62
N THR A 395 -14.62 29.27 11.80
CA THR A 395 -15.46 29.20 13.00
C THR A 395 -15.03 28.13 14.00
N GLY A 396 -14.27 27.12 13.55
CA GLY A 396 -13.91 25.95 14.32
C GLY A 396 -15.04 24.92 14.43
N GLU A 397 -16.18 25.12 13.74
CA GLU A 397 -17.29 24.18 13.76
C GLU A 397 -16.90 22.90 12.98
N ARG A 398 -17.10 21.74 13.61
CA ARG A 398 -16.77 20.44 13.07
C ARG A 398 -18.01 19.55 12.99
N ARG A 399 -18.19 18.87 11.87
CA ARG A 399 -19.26 17.89 11.68
C ARG A 399 -18.76 16.61 11.04
N VAL A 400 -19.38 15.49 11.37
CA VAL A 400 -19.21 14.22 10.64
C VAL A 400 -20.03 14.30 9.37
N ILE A 401 -19.40 14.09 8.22
CA ILE A 401 -20.10 14.03 6.94
C ILE A 401 -20.29 12.59 6.43
N LYS A 402 -19.45 11.66 6.87
CA LYS A 402 -19.61 10.22 6.63
C LYS A 402 -18.85 9.45 7.68
N GLN A 403 -19.46 8.39 8.21
CA GLN A 403 -18.75 7.34 8.94
C GLN A 403 -19.03 6.00 8.29
N GLN A 404 -18.00 5.17 8.19
CA GLN A 404 -18.15 3.79 7.70
C GLN A 404 -19.21 3.07 8.55
N GLU A 405 -20.28 2.63 7.93
CA GLU A 405 -21.29 1.82 8.58
C GLU A 405 -20.80 0.39 8.73
N VAL A 406 -20.85 -0.13 9.94
CA VAL A 406 -20.50 -1.52 10.27
C VAL A 406 -21.67 -2.12 11.05
N LYS A 407 -22.47 -2.97 10.41
CA LYS A 407 -23.65 -3.56 11.02
C LYS A 407 -23.28 -4.42 12.21
N GLY A 408 -23.99 -4.21 13.30
CA GLY A 408 -23.83 -4.97 14.55
C GLY A 408 -22.58 -4.60 15.37
N LEU A 409 -21.89 -3.52 15.03
CA LEU A 409 -20.75 -3.03 15.79
C LEU A 409 -21.21 -2.28 17.06
N ASP A 410 -20.69 -2.73 18.20
CA ASP A 410 -20.68 -1.95 19.44
C ASP A 410 -19.22 -1.67 19.80
N THR A 411 -18.78 -0.44 19.58
CA THR A 411 -17.37 -0.02 19.79
C THR A 411 -16.95 -0.14 21.26
N SER A 412 -17.88 -0.08 22.21
CA SER A 412 -17.60 -0.20 23.64
C SER A 412 -17.09 -1.58 24.06
N CYS A 413 -17.35 -2.60 23.22
CA CYS A 413 -16.87 -3.96 23.45
C CYS A 413 -15.36 -4.12 23.26
N TYR A 414 -14.70 -3.17 22.60
CA TYR A 414 -13.29 -3.29 22.22
C TYR A 414 -12.42 -2.31 23.01
N GLN A 415 -11.17 -2.72 23.22
CA GLN A 415 -10.14 -1.92 23.87
C GLN A 415 -8.93 -1.84 22.95
N SER A 416 -8.44 -0.63 22.69
CA SER A 416 -7.14 -0.40 22.03
C SER A 416 -6.13 0.16 23.03
N GLU A 417 -4.87 -0.14 22.80
CA GLU A 417 -3.74 0.35 23.59
C GLU A 417 -2.58 0.76 22.67
N HIS A 418 -1.82 1.75 23.10
CA HIS A 418 -0.57 2.15 22.47
C HIS A 418 0.56 1.96 23.47
N LEU A 419 1.48 1.05 23.15
CA LEU A 419 2.53 0.58 24.05
C LEU A 419 3.91 0.93 23.48
N TRP A 420 4.90 0.89 24.36
CA TRP A 420 6.31 0.99 23.99
C TRP A 420 7.04 -0.25 24.49
N VAL A 421 7.79 -0.88 23.59
CA VAL A 421 8.59 -2.07 23.88
C VAL A 421 10.06 -1.73 23.72
N THR A 422 10.85 -1.97 24.76
CA THR A 422 12.30 -1.81 24.69
C THR A 422 12.90 -2.98 23.94
N ALA A 423 13.48 -2.72 22.77
CA ALA A 423 14.18 -3.71 21.97
C ALA A 423 15.53 -4.09 22.61
N ARG A 424 16.15 -5.17 22.14
CA ARG A 424 17.43 -5.72 22.67
C ARG A 424 18.58 -4.73 22.65
N ASP A 425 18.54 -3.73 21.78
CA ASP A 425 19.54 -2.66 21.66
C ASP A 425 19.15 -1.39 22.44
N GLY A 426 18.07 -1.44 23.22
CA GLY A 426 17.59 -0.34 24.05
C GLY A 426 16.69 0.67 23.35
N VAL A 427 16.37 0.45 22.06
CA VAL A 427 15.46 1.33 21.31
C VAL A 427 14.01 1.03 21.69
N GLU A 428 13.21 2.07 21.86
CA GLU A 428 11.79 1.96 22.18
C GLU A 428 10.96 1.82 20.90
N VAL A 429 10.29 0.68 20.73
CA VAL A 429 9.46 0.35 19.56
C VAL A 429 7.99 0.56 19.92
N PRO A 430 7.24 1.41 19.16
CA PRO A 430 5.82 1.58 19.42
C PRO A 430 5.02 0.36 18.95
N VAL A 431 3.97 0.04 19.67
CA VAL A 431 3.05 -1.07 19.38
C VAL A 431 1.62 -0.59 19.59
N SER A 432 0.77 -0.81 18.60
CA SER A 432 -0.67 -0.60 18.73
C SER A 432 -1.37 -1.94 18.81
N LEU A 433 -2.29 -2.12 19.74
CA LEU A 433 -3.03 -3.38 19.87
C LEU A 433 -4.50 -3.16 20.21
N VAL A 434 -5.29 -4.18 19.89
CA VAL A 434 -6.74 -4.19 20.14
C VAL A 434 -7.23 -5.59 20.51
N TYR A 435 -8.22 -5.65 21.39
CA TYR A 435 -8.89 -6.87 21.80
C TYR A 435 -10.34 -6.61 22.20
N HIS A 436 -11.15 -7.68 22.25
CA HIS A 436 -12.50 -7.64 22.79
C HIS A 436 -12.44 -7.74 24.32
N ARG A 437 -12.99 -6.77 25.06
CA ARG A 437 -12.89 -6.65 26.53
C ARG A 437 -13.35 -7.90 27.27
N GLU A 438 -14.48 -8.48 26.86
CA GLU A 438 -15.07 -9.65 27.54
C GLU A 438 -14.33 -10.95 27.22
N HIS A 439 -13.57 -11.00 26.13
CA HIS A 439 -12.81 -12.19 25.72
C HIS A 439 -11.35 -12.15 26.14
N PHE A 440 -10.85 -11.01 26.57
CA PHE A 440 -9.47 -10.90 27.02
C PHE A 440 -9.24 -11.63 28.34
N ARG A 441 -8.25 -12.52 28.33
CA ARG A 441 -7.78 -13.28 29.50
C ARG A 441 -6.28 -13.26 29.51
N LYS A 442 -5.70 -12.53 30.46
CA LYS A 442 -4.25 -12.32 30.55
C LYS A 442 -3.48 -13.63 30.44
N GLY A 443 -2.57 -13.73 29.48
CA GLY A 443 -1.72 -14.88 29.24
C GLY A 443 -2.39 -16.11 28.60
N SER A 444 -3.64 -15.98 28.12
CA SER A 444 -4.40 -17.13 27.59
C SER A 444 -4.99 -16.92 26.20
N ASN A 445 -4.89 -15.73 25.64
CA ASN A 445 -5.45 -15.42 24.34
C ASN A 445 -4.53 -15.80 23.18
N PRO A 446 -5.07 -16.18 22.02
CA PRO A 446 -4.28 -16.15 20.79
C PRO A 446 -3.78 -14.72 20.51
N LEU A 447 -2.50 -14.56 20.22
CA LEU A 447 -1.88 -13.28 19.89
C LEU A 447 -1.44 -13.28 18.43
N LEU A 448 -1.96 -12.36 17.64
CA LEU A 448 -1.54 -12.13 16.26
C LEU A 448 -0.76 -10.81 16.18
N VAL A 449 0.49 -10.87 15.75
CA VAL A 449 1.36 -9.71 15.55
C VAL A 449 1.59 -9.48 14.06
N TYR A 450 1.15 -8.32 13.57
CA TYR A 450 1.40 -7.86 12.21
C TYR A 450 2.67 -7.00 12.16
N GLY A 451 3.48 -7.17 11.11
CA GLY A 451 4.66 -6.35 10.87
C GLY A 451 4.93 -6.11 9.39
N TYR A 452 5.57 -4.98 9.08
CA TYR A 452 6.00 -4.60 7.74
C TYR A 452 7.46 -4.14 7.72
N GLY A 453 7.73 -2.88 8.06
CA GLY A 453 9.07 -2.38 8.36
C GLY A 453 9.96 -2.10 7.16
N SER A 454 9.43 -1.54 6.08
CA SER A 454 10.19 -1.19 4.88
C SER A 454 9.64 0.06 4.20
N TYR A 455 10.44 0.67 3.32
CA TYR A 455 10.10 1.84 2.50
C TYR A 455 9.72 3.11 3.27
N GLY A 456 9.96 3.16 4.57
CA GLY A 456 9.43 4.25 5.39
C GLY A 456 7.91 4.24 5.50
N GLU A 457 7.25 3.14 5.11
CA GLU A 457 5.80 2.97 5.22
C GLU A 457 5.38 2.81 6.68
N SER A 458 4.45 3.64 7.10
CA SER A 458 3.83 3.54 8.42
C SER A 458 2.62 2.63 8.36
N ILE A 459 2.57 1.63 9.23
CA ILE A 459 1.38 0.79 9.40
C ILE A 459 0.53 1.40 10.51
N ASP A 460 -0.48 2.15 10.11
CA ASP A 460 -1.28 2.91 11.04
C ASP A 460 -2.32 2.06 11.80
N ALA A 461 -2.72 2.54 12.96
CA ALA A 461 -3.70 1.90 13.84
C ALA A 461 -5.13 2.23 13.38
N ASP A 462 -5.52 1.75 12.21
CA ASP A 462 -6.81 1.96 11.59
C ASP A 462 -7.86 0.90 11.98
N PHE A 463 -9.10 1.17 11.64
CA PHE A 463 -10.22 0.26 11.83
C PHE A 463 -10.26 -0.81 10.71
N SER A 464 -10.60 -2.04 11.10
CA SER A 464 -10.88 -3.12 10.18
C SER A 464 -12.13 -3.89 10.61
N ALA A 465 -13.19 -3.84 9.80
CA ALA A 465 -14.42 -4.59 10.06
C ALA A 465 -14.21 -6.11 10.00
N SER A 466 -13.32 -6.59 9.14
CA SER A 466 -12.98 -8.01 9.05
C SER A 466 -12.25 -8.52 10.29
N ARG A 467 -11.38 -7.70 10.88
CA ARG A 467 -10.63 -8.02 12.11
C ARG A 467 -11.55 -8.35 13.29
N LEU A 468 -12.75 -7.81 13.33
CA LEU A 468 -13.75 -8.11 14.37
C LEU A 468 -14.02 -9.62 14.46
N SER A 469 -13.93 -10.36 13.37
CA SER A 469 -14.13 -11.82 13.39
C SER A 469 -13.05 -12.56 14.19
N LEU A 470 -11.82 -12.04 14.23
CA LEU A 470 -10.76 -12.54 15.10
C LEU A 470 -10.98 -12.08 16.56
N LEU A 471 -11.25 -10.80 16.77
CA LEU A 471 -11.41 -10.22 18.10
C LEU A 471 -12.58 -10.86 18.86
N ASN A 472 -13.69 -11.13 18.18
CA ASN A 472 -14.88 -11.80 18.75
C ASN A 472 -14.62 -13.27 19.07
N ARG A 473 -13.49 -13.84 18.63
CA ARG A 473 -13.02 -15.19 18.98
C ARG A 473 -11.84 -15.18 19.95
N GLY A 474 -11.59 -14.03 20.59
CA GLY A 474 -10.60 -13.88 21.63
C GLY A 474 -9.18 -13.60 21.18
N PHE A 475 -8.93 -13.36 19.89
CA PHE A 475 -7.62 -12.92 19.45
C PHE A 475 -7.29 -11.52 19.99
N VAL A 476 -6.05 -11.33 20.39
CA VAL A 476 -5.42 -10.01 20.53
C VAL A 476 -4.71 -9.73 19.23
N TYR A 477 -4.96 -8.60 18.61
CA TYR A 477 -4.30 -8.17 17.39
C TYR A 477 -3.36 -7.02 17.69
N ALA A 478 -2.10 -7.14 17.31
CA ALA A 478 -1.08 -6.13 17.53
C ALA A 478 -0.38 -5.75 16.23
N ILE A 479 -0.01 -4.48 16.10
CA ILE A 479 0.86 -3.96 15.04
C ILE A 479 2.19 -3.57 15.70
N ALA A 480 3.27 -4.22 15.27
CA ALA A 480 4.63 -3.85 15.67
C ALA A 480 5.16 -2.77 14.70
N HIS A 481 5.30 -1.55 15.19
CA HIS A 481 5.77 -0.40 14.40
C HIS A 481 7.30 -0.38 14.34
N VAL A 482 7.86 -1.38 13.65
CA VAL A 482 9.29 -1.69 13.65
C VAL A 482 10.10 -0.69 12.80
N ARG A 483 11.41 -0.59 13.08
CA ARG A 483 12.34 0.19 12.25
C ARG A 483 12.32 -0.28 10.80
N GLY A 484 12.53 0.66 9.88
CA GLY A 484 12.31 0.49 8.43
C GLY A 484 10.96 1.02 7.97
N GLY A 485 9.99 1.18 8.89
CA GLY A 485 8.80 2.00 8.71
C GLY A 485 9.07 3.48 8.95
N GLY A 486 8.04 4.31 8.84
CA GLY A 486 8.12 5.76 9.01
C GLY A 486 7.50 6.30 10.30
N GLU A 487 7.05 5.44 11.21
CA GLU A 487 6.22 5.82 12.36
C GLU A 487 6.90 6.82 13.31
N LEU A 488 8.22 6.77 13.44
CA LEU A 488 9.01 7.73 14.23
C LEU A 488 9.87 8.66 13.35
N GLY A 489 9.50 8.84 12.09
CA GLY A 489 10.16 9.76 11.17
C GLY A 489 11.26 9.12 10.33
N GLN A 490 12.05 9.95 9.65
CA GLN A 490 13.03 9.51 8.66
C GLN A 490 14.16 8.67 9.26
N GLN A 491 14.62 9.02 10.48
CA GLN A 491 15.67 8.23 11.15
C GLN A 491 15.20 6.81 11.46
N TRP A 492 13.91 6.63 11.79
CA TRP A 492 13.32 5.31 12.02
C TRP A 492 13.36 4.43 10.78
N TYR A 493 13.12 5.03 9.61
CA TYR A 493 13.26 4.39 8.32
C TYR A 493 14.74 4.01 8.04
N GLU A 494 15.65 4.97 8.17
CA GLU A 494 17.07 4.75 7.89
C GLU A 494 17.71 3.69 8.81
N ASP A 495 17.29 3.61 10.06
CA ASP A 495 17.77 2.61 11.03
C ASP A 495 17.23 1.18 10.75
N GLY A 496 16.37 1.01 9.76
CA GLY A 496 15.83 -0.28 9.33
C GLY A 496 16.01 -0.57 7.83
N LYS A 497 16.98 0.08 7.16
CA LYS A 497 17.29 -0.18 5.74
C LYS A 497 18.76 -0.43 5.50
N PHE A 498 19.12 -0.84 4.29
CA PHE A 498 20.50 -1.15 3.91
C PHE A 498 21.17 -2.10 4.90
N LEU A 499 22.36 -1.73 5.39
CA LEU A 499 23.13 -2.52 6.35
C LEU A 499 22.56 -2.49 7.79
N CYS A 500 21.45 -1.76 8.00
CA CYS A 500 20.69 -1.73 9.24
C CYS A 500 19.40 -2.59 9.18
N LYS A 501 19.14 -3.27 8.07
CA LYS A 501 17.89 -4.01 7.85
C LYS A 501 17.56 -5.03 8.95
N LYS A 502 18.54 -5.64 9.54
CA LYS A 502 18.33 -6.61 10.63
C LYS A 502 17.63 -6.00 11.86
N ASN A 503 17.70 -4.70 12.07
CA ASN A 503 16.96 -4.04 13.14
C ASN A 503 15.46 -4.22 13.01
N THR A 504 14.92 -4.22 11.77
CA THR A 504 13.50 -4.50 11.51
C THR A 504 13.08 -5.85 12.07
N PHE A 505 13.84 -6.87 11.80
CA PHE A 505 13.54 -8.25 12.20
C PHE A 505 13.69 -8.44 13.72
N ASN A 506 14.75 -7.88 14.28
CA ASN A 506 15.01 -7.90 15.72
C ASN A 506 13.89 -7.20 16.49
N ASP A 507 13.48 -6.02 16.06
CA ASP A 507 12.37 -5.28 16.67
C ASP A 507 11.09 -6.11 16.71
N TYR A 508 10.74 -6.75 15.60
CA TYR A 508 9.55 -7.58 15.52
C TYR A 508 9.57 -8.76 16.50
N LEU A 509 10.69 -9.48 16.56
CA LEU A 509 10.85 -10.60 17.47
C LEU A 509 10.81 -10.14 18.94
N ASP A 510 11.45 -9.02 19.25
CA ASP A 510 11.46 -8.45 20.60
C ASP A 510 10.07 -7.96 21.03
N VAL A 511 9.27 -7.41 20.10
CA VAL A 511 7.88 -7.06 20.34
C VAL A 511 7.04 -8.30 20.65
N CYS A 512 7.19 -9.37 19.88
CA CYS A 512 6.47 -10.63 20.15
C CYS A 512 6.81 -11.17 21.55
N ASP A 513 8.08 -11.27 21.89
CA ASP A 513 8.54 -11.73 23.22
C ASP A 513 7.98 -10.84 24.35
N ALA A 514 8.02 -9.52 24.19
CA ALA A 514 7.53 -8.57 25.18
C ALA A 514 6.02 -8.65 25.39
N LEU A 515 5.24 -8.76 24.32
CA LEU A 515 3.78 -8.90 24.42
C LEU A 515 3.37 -10.20 25.12
N LEU A 516 4.06 -11.30 24.84
CA LEU A 516 3.85 -12.57 25.53
C LEU A 516 4.23 -12.45 27.02
N ALA A 517 5.38 -11.86 27.34
CA ALA A 517 5.82 -11.65 28.71
C ALA A 517 4.88 -10.75 29.52
N GLN A 518 4.24 -9.76 28.87
CA GLN A 518 3.22 -8.89 29.47
C GLN A 518 1.86 -9.55 29.61
N GLY A 519 1.67 -10.73 29.02
CA GLY A 519 0.44 -11.52 29.12
C GLY A 519 -0.64 -11.14 28.11
N TYR A 520 -0.29 -10.49 26.99
CA TYR A 520 -1.24 -10.24 25.90
C TYR A 520 -1.55 -11.49 25.07
N GLY A 521 -0.76 -12.53 25.19
CA GLY A 521 -0.97 -13.81 24.51
C GLY A 521 -0.50 -15.02 25.31
N ASP A 522 -1.03 -16.21 24.92
CA ASP A 522 -0.48 -17.51 25.31
C ASP A 522 0.76 -17.79 24.48
N PRO A 523 1.92 -18.10 25.05
CA PRO A 523 3.14 -18.42 24.29
C PRO A 523 2.98 -19.58 23.30
N ARG A 524 1.99 -20.47 23.52
CA ARG A 524 1.67 -21.58 22.61
C ARG A 524 0.80 -21.16 21.44
N LEU A 525 0.21 -19.97 21.49
CA LEU A 525 -0.76 -19.45 20.52
C LEU A 525 -0.32 -18.06 19.98
N CYS A 526 0.97 -17.92 19.70
CA CYS A 526 1.53 -16.73 19.04
C CYS A 526 1.53 -16.92 17.52
N TYR A 527 1.02 -15.93 16.82
CA TYR A 527 0.89 -15.92 15.37
C TYR A 527 1.54 -14.69 14.78
N GLY A 528 2.15 -14.87 13.60
CA GLY A 528 2.75 -13.79 12.82
C GLY A 528 2.05 -13.60 11.48
N MET A 529 2.00 -12.35 11.00
CA MET A 529 1.47 -12.02 9.69
C MET A 529 2.20 -10.83 9.09
N GLY A 530 2.45 -10.89 7.78
CA GLY A 530 3.03 -9.79 7.01
C GLY A 530 2.93 -10.04 5.53
N GLY A 531 2.82 -8.94 4.75
CA GLY A 531 2.70 -9.00 3.30
C GLY A 531 3.87 -8.31 2.59
N SER A 532 4.21 -8.76 1.37
CA SER A 532 5.26 -8.15 0.54
C SER A 532 6.61 -8.11 1.28
N ALA A 533 7.14 -6.92 1.55
CA ALA A 533 8.32 -6.77 2.43
C ALA A 533 8.06 -7.26 3.87
N GLY A 534 6.82 -7.17 4.36
CA GLY A 534 6.39 -7.81 5.61
C GLY A 534 6.37 -9.34 5.53
N GLY A 535 6.20 -9.90 4.34
CA GLY A 535 6.38 -11.32 4.07
C GLY A 535 7.84 -11.76 4.17
N MET A 536 8.78 -10.91 3.76
CA MET A 536 10.21 -11.11 4.03
C MET A 536 10.48 -11.13 5.53
N LEU A 537 9.90 -10.20 6.28
CA LEU A 537 9.98 -10.17 7.75
C LEU A 537 9.50 -11.51 8.34
N MET A 538 8.37 -12.04 7.87
CA MET A 538 7.87 -13.36 8.32
C MET A 538 8.86 -14.48 7.98
N GLY A 539 9.44 -14.46 6.78
CA GLY A 539 10.44 -15.44 6.36
C GLY A 539 11.69 -15.43 7.22
N VAL A 540 12.19 -14.26 7.60
CA VAL A 540 13.31 -14.11 8.54
C VAL A 540 12.91 -14.60 9.94
N ALA A 541 11.74 -14.23 10.42
CA ALA A 541 11.24 -14.60 11.75
C ALA A 541 11.16 -16.14 11.92
N VAL A 542 10.63 -16.83 10.92
CA VAL A 542 10.51 -18.31 10.99
C VAL A 542 11.86 -19.02 10.79
N ASN A 543 12.84 -18.40 10.13
CA ASN A 543 14.19 -18.93 10.04
C ASN A 543 14.97 -18.77 11.37
N GLU A 544 14.83 -17.63 12.04
CA GLU A 544 15.58 -17.29 13.25
C GLU A 544 14.94 -17.81 14.53
N ARG A 545 13.61 -17.71 14.66
CA ARG A 545 12.85 -18.05 15.86
C ARG A 545 11.59 -18.88 15.54
N PRO A 546 11.76 -20.06 14.87
CA PRO A 546 10.60 -20.87 14.47
C PRO A 546 9.75 -21.32 15.66
N GLU A 547 10.34 -21.52 16.82
CA GLU A 547 9.66 -21.94 18.06
C GLU A 547 8.76 -20.88 18.69
N LEU A 548 8.94 -19.62 18.30
CA LEU A 548 8.14 -18.50 18.83
C LEU A 548 6.69 -18.52 18.29
N PHE A 549 6.50 -19.07 17.11
CA PHE A 549 5.21 -19.01 16.42
C PHE A 549 4.53 -20.37 16.36
N HIS A 550 3.23 -20.41 16.65
CA HIS A 550 2.39 -21.54 16.36
C HIS A 550 1.99 -21.57 14.87
N GLY A 551 1.71 -20.41 14.30
CA GLY A 551 1.40 -20.27 12.89
C GLY A 551 1.81 -18.93 12.31
N VAL A 552 2.14 -18.89 11.02
CA VAL A 552 2.53 -17.66 10.31
C VAL A 552 1.83 -17.62 8.95
N ILE A 553 1.34 -16.43 8.59
CA ILE A 553 0.87 -16.13 7.24
C ILE A 553 1.83 -15.15 6.59
N ALA A 554 2.36 -15.52 5.44
CA ALA A 554 3.17 -14.66 4.57
C ALA A 554 2.40 -14.41 3.27
N GLN A 555 1.99 -13.17 3.06
CA GLN A 555 1.23 -12.75 1.89
C GLN A 555 2.16 -12.15 0.85
N VAL A 556 2.07 -12.62 -0.41
CA VAL A 556 2.88 -12.13 -1.54
C VAL A 556 4.33 -11.82 -1.15
N PRO A 557 5.04 -12.75 -0.47
CA PRO A 557 6.24 -12.43 0.28
C PRO A 557 7.47 -12.23 -0.61
N PHE A 558 8.23 -11.17 -0.33
CA PHE A 558 9.53 -10.90 -0.93
C PHE A 558 10.62 -11.73 -0.20
N VAL A 559 10.92 -12.92 -0.71
CA VAL A 559 11.71 -13.91 0.01
C VAL A 559 13.01 -14.36 -0.69
N ASP A 560 13.16 -14.10 -2.00
CA ASP A 560 14.38 -14.41 -2.75
C ASP A 560 15.17 -13.14 -3.08
N VAL A 561 15.61 -12.46 -2.03
CA VAL A 561 16.16 -11.10 -2.10
C VAL A 561 17.38 -11.02 -3.00
N VAL A 562 18.35 -11.92 -2.81
CA VAL A 562 19.64 -11.87 -3.53
C VAL A 562 19.44 -12.14 -5.02
N THR A 563 18.68 -13.19 -5.38
CA THR A 563 18.47 -13.54 -6.79
C THR A 563 17.70 -12.44 -7.52
N THR A 564 16.64 -11.91 -6.90
CA THR A 564 15.84 -10.83 -7.49
C THR A 564 16.65 -9.56 -7.67
N MET A 565 17.40 -9.16 -6.65
CA MET A 565 18.20 -7.92 -6.71
C MET A 565 19.43 -8.01 -7.62
N LEU A 566 19.86 -9.20 -8.03
CA LEU A 566 20.93 -9.40 -9.01
C LEU A 566 20.46 -9.36 -10.46
N ASP A 567 19.16 -9.46 -10.71
CA ASP A 567 18.61 -9.53 -12.06
C ASP A 567 17.78 -8.29 -12.40
N GLU A 568 18.40 -7.35 -13.08
CA GLU A 568 17.79 -6.08 -13.51
C GLU A 568 16.65 -6.26 -14.54
N THR A 569 16.48 -7.46 -15.10
CA THR A 569 15.35 -7.77 -15.99
C THR A 569 14.07 -8.09 -15.23
N ILE A 570 14.17 -8.42 -13.93
CA ILE A 570 13.01 -8.61 -13.08
C ILE A 570 12.34 -7.24 -12.82
N PRO A 571 11.01 -7.14 -12.95
CA PRO A 571 10.31 -5.88 -12.74
C PRO A 571 10.70 -5.16 -11.46
N LEU A 572 10.92 -3.84 -11.56
CA LEU A 572 11.19 -2.88 -10.49
C LEU A 572 12.55 -3.03 -9.77
N THR A 573 13.37 -4.03 -10.09
CA THR A 573 14.62 -4.33 -9.37
C THR A 573 15.55 -3.12 -9.22
N THR A 574 15.79 -2.37 -10.30
CA THR A 574 16.70 -1.22 -10.28
C THR A 574 16.20 -0.10 -9.38
N GLY A 575 14.89 0.12 -9.35
CA GLY A 575 14.23 1.09 -8.44
C GLY A 575 14.33 0.72 -6.95
N GLU A 576 14.65 -0.53 -6.64
CA GLU A 576 14.76 -1.06 -5.28
C GLU A 576 16.19 -1.00 -4.71
N PHE A 577 17.20 -0.62 -5.51
CA PHE A 577 18.59 -0.57 -5.04
C PHE A 577 18.81 0.41 -3.88
N GLU A 578 18.06 1.49 -3.81
CA GLU A 578 18.15 2.45 -2.71
C GLU A 578 17.36 2.03 -1.46
N GLU A 579 16.59 0.95 -1.53
CA GLU A 579 15.93 0.35 -0.37
C GLU A 579 16.78 -0.78 0.23
N TRP A 580 17.21 -1.72 -0.60
CA TRP A 580 17.89 -2.94 -0.15
C TRP A 580 19.42 -2.86 -0.27
N GLY A 581 19.94 -2.02 -1.14
CA GLY A 581 21.31 -2.01 -1.65
C GLY A 581 21.43 -2.77 -2.96
N ASN A 582 22.57 -2.59 -3.65
CA ASN A 582 22.87 -3.31 -4.89
C ASN A 582 23.84 -4.46 -4.60
N PRO A 583 23.43 -5.74 -4.76
CA PRO A 583 24.28 -6.89 -4.46
C PRO A 583 25.42 -7.11 -5.49
N GLN A 584 25.55 -6.29 -6.52
CA GLN A 584 26.79 -6.18 -7.31
C GLN A 584 27.95 -5.64 -6.43
N ASP A 585 27.66 -4.91 -5.37
CA ASP A 585 28.59 -4.61 -4.30
C ASP A 585 28.68 -5.80 -3.35
N GLU A 586 29.89 -6.28 -3.10
CA GLU A 586 30.17 -7.45 -2.26
C GLU A 586 29.62 -7.31 -0.83
N THR A 587 29.66 -6.09 -0.26
CA THR A 587 29.17 -5.82 1.09
C THR A 587 27.66 -6.05 1.19
N TYR A 588 26.89 -5.49 0.23
CA TYR A 588 25.44 -5.68 0.19
C TYR A 588 25.06 -7.12 -0.15
N TYR A 589 25.77 -7.77 -1.07
CA TYR A 589 25.56 -9.18 -1.40
C TYR A 589 25.61 -10.08 -0.15
N HIS A 590 26.70 -10.00 0.59
CA HIS A 590 26.88 -10.82 1.79
C HIS A 590 25.87 -10.47 2.89
N TYR A 591 25.58 -9.18 3.07
CA TYR A 591 24.58 -8.75 4.04
C TYR A 591 23.17 -9.23 3.70
N MET A 592 22.73 -9.06 2.44
CA MET A 592 21.43 -9.57 1.97
C MET A 592 21.32 -11.08 2.15
N LYS A 593 22.38 -11.82 1.84
CA LYS A 593 22.40 -13.28 1.96
C LYS A 593 22.18 -13.75 3.40
N ILE A 594 22.60 -12.96 4.39
CA ILE A 594 22.39 -13.29 5.82
C ILE A 594 20.90 -13.34 6.17
N TYR A 595 20.10 -12.42 5.63
CA TYR A 595 18.68 -12.34 5.99
C TYR A 595 17.73 -12.83 4.90
N SER A 596 18.15 -12.97 3.64
CA SER A 596 17.27 -13.46 2.57
C SER A 596 16.58 -14.75 2.99
N PRO A 597 15.23 -14.76 3.12
CA PRO A 597 14.51 -15.93 3.64
C PRO A 597 14.78 -17.21 2.86
N TYR A 598 14.82 -17.13 1.53
CA TYR A 598 15.09 -18.27 0.67
C TYR A 598 16.48 -18.87 0.90
N ASP A 599 17.50 -18.01 0.99
CA ASP A 599 18.88 -18.44 1.23
C ASP A 599 19.06 -19.00 2.66
N GLY A 600 18.29 -18.51 3.62
CA GLY A 600 18.33 -18.89 5.02
C GLY A 600 17.55 -20.17 5.40
N VAL A 601 16.82 -20.78 4.47
CA VAL A 601 16.11 -22.05 4.75
C VAL A 601 17.10 -23.16 5.08
N ARG A 602 16.86 -23.83 6.20
CA ARG A 602 17.72 -24.91 6.71
C ARG A 602 16.92 -26.08 7.27
N ALA A 603 17.57 -27.19 7.52
CA ALA A 603 16.97 -28.37 8.15
C ALA A 603 16.65 -28.07 9.62
N GLN A 604 15.42 -27.69 9.90
CA GLN A 604 14.88 -27.41 11.25
C GLN A 604 13.36 -27.57 11.26
N ALA A 605 12.75 -27.55 12.43
CA ALA A 605 11.31 -27.46 12.58
C ALA A 605 10.84 -26.02 12.30
N TYR A 606 9.73 -25.89 11.55
CA TYR A 606 9.08 -24.61 11.24
C TYR A 606 7.65 -24.60 11.81
N PRO A 607 7.06 -23.42 12.08
CA PRO A 607 5.67 -23.33 12.50
C PRO A 607 4.72 -23.78 11.38
N HIS A 608 3.42 -23.85 11.67
CA HIS A 608 2.41 -23.94 10.61
C HIS A 608 2.47 -22.70 9.74
N MET A 609 2.43 -22.84 8.42
CA MET A 609 2.58 -21.73 7.49
C MET A 609 1.54 -21.76 6.38
N LEU A 610 0.94 -20.61 6.12
CA LEU A 610 0.15 -20.33 4.92
C LEU A 610 0.84 -19.23 4.13
N VAL A 611 1.22 -19.51 2.90
CA VAL A 611 1.85 -18.58 1.97
C VAL A 611 0.87 -18.31 0.83
N THR A 612 0.55 -17.05 0.59
CA THR A 612 -0.36 -16.66 -0.49
C THR A 612 0.38 -15.84 -1.54
N THR A 613 0.02 -15.98 -2.80
CA THR A 613 0.59 -15.20 -3.91
C THR A 613 -0.40 -15.09 -5.07
N GLY A 614 -0.12 -14.21 -6.02
CA GLY A 614 -0.86 -14.08 -7.27
C GLY A 614 0.04 -14.38 -8.48
N LEU A 615 -0.46 -15.16 -9.44
CA LEU A 615 0.30 -15.52 -10.65
C LEU A 615 0.74 -14.27 -11.43
N HIS A 616 -0.12 -13.25 -11.46
CA HIS A 616 0.11 -12.01 -12.22
C HIS A 616 0.80 -10.91 -11.40
N ASP A 617 1.33 -11.22 -10.24
CA ASP A 617 2.02 -10.24 -9.39
C ASP A 617 3.17 -9.57 -10.15
N SER A 618 3.13 -8.24 -10.24
CA SER A 618 4.13 -7.41 -10.90
C SER A 618 5.08 -6.71 -9.92
N GLN A 619 4.83 -6.82 -8.61
CA GLN A 619 5.62 -6.17 -7.55
C GLN A 619 6.60 -7.17 -6.91
N VAL A 620 6.10 -8.33 -6.53
CA VAL A 620 6.87 -9.49 -6.06
C VAL A 620 6.48 -10.69 -6.92
N GLN A 621 7.41 -11.21 -7.69
CA GLN A 621 7.10 -12.27 -8.64
C GLN A 621 6.63 -13.54 -7.94
N TYR A 622 5.61 -14.23 -8.50
CA TYR A 622 5.00 -15.43 -7.91
C TYR A 622 6.02 -16.54 -7.62
N TRP A 623 7.10 -16.61 -8.38
CA TRP A 623 8.10 -17.67 -8.22
C TRP A 623 8.93 -17.53 -6.94
N GLU A 624 9.01 -16.36 -6.32
CA GLU A 624 9.71 -16.19 -5.06
C GLU A 624 9.05 -17.02 -3.95
N PRO A 625 7.75 -16.82 -3.61
CA PRO A 625 7.07 -17.67 -2.64
C PRO A 625 6.97 -19.13 -3.09
N ALA A 626 6.81 -19.42 -4.38
CA ALA A 626 6.74 -20.80 -4.89
C ALA A 626 8.06 -21.54 -4.66
N LYS A 627 9.19 -20.94 -4.98
CA LYS A 627 10.53 -21.49 -4.72
C LYS A 627 10.77 -21.66 -3.22
N TRP A 628 10.38 -20.66 -2.43
CA TRP A 628 10.54 -20.69 -0.98
C TRP A 628 9.78 -21.85 -0.34
N VAL A 629 8.52 -22.04 -0.67
CA VAL A 629 7.72 -23.18 -0.19
C VAL A 629 8.32 -24.51 -0.63
N ALA A 630 8.78 -24.64 -1.89
CA ALA A 630 9.42 -25.86 -2.38
C ALA A 630 10.67 -26.21 -1.55
N LYS A 631 11.52 -25.22 -1.24
CA LYS A 631 12.73 -25.42 -0.44
C LYS A 631 12.41 -25.71 1.03
N LEU A 632 11.46 -24.99 1.63
CA LEU A 632 10.98 -25.29 2.98
C LEU A 632 10.46 -26.74 3.08
N ARG A 633 9.66 -27.17 2.12
CA ARG A 633 9.07 -28.52 2.09
C ARG A 633 10.13 -29.62 1.98
N GLU A 634 11.25 -29.32 1.30
CA GLU A 634 12.38 -30.23 1.19
C GLU A 634 13.14 -30.38 2.53
N LEU A 635 13.33 -29.26 3.25
CA LEU A 635 14.28 -29.19 4.35
C LEU A 635 13.65 -29.24 5.75
N LYS A 636 12.35 -28.90 5.88
CA LYS A 636 11.68 -28.93 7.18
C LYS A 636 11.70 -30.32 7.82
N THR A 637 11.89 -30.37 9.14
CA THR A 637 12.00 -31.62 9.90
C THR A 637 10.78 -31.93 10.76
N ASP A 638 9.75 -31.11 10.68
CA ASP A 638 8.50 -31.19 11.43
C ASP A 638 7.34 -31.69 10.53
N ASP A 639 6.18 -31.96 11.15
CA ASP A 639 4.93 -32.36 10.49
C ASP A 639 3.92 -31.19 10.39
N ASN A 640 4.32 -29.95 10.73
CA ASN A 640 3.45 -28.79 10.66
C ASN A 640 3.03 -28.48 9.22
N LEU A 641 1.85 -27.89 9.07
CA LEU A 641 1.30 -27.53 7.78
C LEU A 641 2.16 -26.49 7.07
N LEU A 642 2.36 -26.69 5.78
CA LEU A 642 2.97 -25.71 4.88
C LEU A 642 2.11 -25.66 3.61
N LEU A 643 1.37 -24.58 3.43
CA LEU A 643 0.43 -24.40 2.34
C LEU A 643 0.88 -23.24 1.45
N LEU A 644 0.80 -23.44 0.13
CA LEU A 644 0.97 -22.42 -0.88
C LEU A 644 -0.35 -22.26 -1.64
N CYS A 645 -0.94 -21.07 -1.58
CA CYS A 645 -2.16 -20.72 -2.31
C CYS A 645 -1.84 -19.64 -3.34
N THR A 646 -1.85 -19.99 -4.63
CA THR A 646 -1.64 -19.06 -5.73
C THR A 646 -2.97 -18.72 -6.36
N ASP A 647 -3.35 -17.42 -6.31
CA ASP A 647 -4.47 -16.94 -7.12
C ASP A 647 -4.01 -16.85 -8.58
N MET A 648 -4.69 -17.60 -9.46
CA MET A 648 -4.29 -17.74 -10.86
C MET A 648 -4.76 -16.55 -11.72
N ASP A 649 -5.66 -15.72 -11.21
CA ASP A 649 -6.33 -14.64 -11.95
C ASP A 649 -5.99 -13.24 -11.41
N SER A 650 -5.21 -13.14 -10.34
CA SER A 650 -4.84 -11.88 -9.71
C SER A 650 -3.34 -11.72 -9.48
N GLY A 651 -2.93 -10.55 -9.01
CA GLY A 651 -1.54 -10.20 -8.70
C GLY A 651 -1.37 -9.79 -7.24
N HIS A 652 -0.55 -8.75 -7.02
CA HIS A 652 -0.10 -8.33 -5.69
C HIS A 652 -1.22 -7.97 -4.70
N GLY A 653 -2.29 -7.38 -5.19
CA GLY A 653 -3.44 -6.96 -4.37
C GLY A 653 -4.50 -8.04 -4.13
N GLY A 654 -4.33 -9.25 -4.69
CA GLY A 654 -5.32 -10.31 -4.63
C GLY A 654 -6.53 -10.05 -5.53
N LYS A 655 -7.65 -10.71 -5.23
CA LYS A 655 -8.89 -10.59 -6.00
C LYS A 655 -9.46 -9.18 -5.93
N SER A 656 -10.02 -8.71 -7.04
CA SER A 656 -10.78 -7.46 -7.10
C SER A 656 -12.24 -7.68 -6.72
N GLY A 657 -12.95 -6.59 -6.46
CA GLY A 657 -14.35 -6.61 -6.07
C GLY A 657 -14.56 -6.38 -4.57
N ARG A 658 -15.68 -5.75 -4.25
CA ARG A 658 -16.02 -5.31 -2.90
C ARG A 658 -16.16 -6.44 -1.89
N PHE A 659 -16.75 -7.57 -2.29
CA PHE A 659 -16.98 -8.73 -1.45
C PHE A 659 -16.01 -9.88 -1.79
N LYS A 660 -15.72 -10.08 -3.06
CA LYS A 660 -14.84 -11.15 -3.54
C LYS A 660 -13.42 -11.04 -2.97
N SER A 661 -12.92 -9.84 -2.72
CA SER A 661 -11.62 -9.61 -2.08
C SER A 661 -11.52 -10.20 -0.65
N TYR A 662 -12.64 -10.39 0.05
CA TYR A 662 -12.65 -10.98 1.39
C TYR A 662 -12.55 -12.50 1.41
N GLU A 663 -12.63 -13.18 0.27
CA GLU A 663 -12.42 -14.65 0.21
C GLU A 663 -11.03 -15.04 0.74
N GLY A 664 -10.00 -14.27 0.38
CA GLY A 664 -8.63 -14.46 0.90
C GLY A 664 -8.54 -14.23 2.40
N VAL A 665 -9.17 -13.18 2.92
CA VAL A 665 -9.21 -12.87 4.35
C VAL A 665 -9.93 -13.98 5.13
N ALA A 666 -11.03 -14.51 4.61
CA ALA A 666 -11.75 -15.61 5.22
C ALA A 666 -10.90 -16.91 5.30
N LEU A 667 -10.12 -17.21 4.26
CA LEU A 667 -9.17 -18.32 4.25
C LEU A 667 -8.09 -18.14 5.34
N GLU A 668 -7.48 -16.96 5.40
CA GLU A 668 -6.42 -16.64 6.35
C GLU A 668 -6.92 -16.69 7.79
N TYR A 669 -8.08 -16.13 8.07
CA TYR A 669 -8.68 -16.17 9.40
C TYR A 669 -9.14 -17.57 9.79
N ALA A 670 -9.68 -18.36 8.84
CA ALA A 670 -10.00 -19.77 9.08
C ALA A 670 -8.77 -20.58 9.46
N PHE A 671 -7.63 -20.32 8.79
CA PHE A 671 -6.36 -20.98 9.11
C PHE A 671 -5.93 -20.68 10.56
N PHE A 672 -5.86 -19.41 10.97
CA PHE A 672 -5.47 -19.04 12.32
C PHE A 672 -6.45 -19.56 13.39
N ILE A 673 -7.76 -19.41 13.17
CA ILE A 673 -8.78 -19.84 14.12
C ILE A 673 -8.74 -21.35 14.29
N ALA A 674 -8.61 -22.11 13.19
CA ALA A 674 -8.55 -23.55 13.24
C ALA A 674 -7.29 -24.08 13.92
N LEU A 675 -6.15 -23.40 13.75
CA LEU A 675 -4.93 -23.70 14.52
C LEU A 675 -5.13 -23.43 16.02
N ALA A 676 -5.71 -22.29 16.37
CA ALA A 676 -5.96 -21.92 17.76
C ALA A 676 -6.93 -22.90 18.47
N GLN A 677 -7.86 -23.49 17.70
CA GLN A 677 -8.83 -24.49 18.18
C GLN A 677 -8.34 -25.94 18.11
N GLY A 678 -7.17 -26.17 17.49
CA GLY A 678 -6.63 -27.53 17.27
C GLY A 678 -7.49 -28.38 16.32
N THR A 679 -8.21 -27.76 15.38
CA THR A 679 -9.12 -28.45 14.44
C THR A 679 -8.50 -28.75 13.07
N LEU A 680 -7.30 -28.22 12.79
CA LEU A 680 -6.51 -28.60 11.62
C LEU A 680 -5.64 -29.83 11.92
N PRO A 681 -5.40 -30.72 10.94
CA PRO A 681 -4.50 -31.86 11.12
C PRO A 681 -3.07 -31.36 11.42
N GLY A 682 -2.55 -31.73 12.57
CA GLY A 682 -1.24 -31.40 13.12
C GLY A 682 -1.23 -31.81 14.58
N LYS A 683 -0.10 -32.07 15.19
CA LYS A 683 -0.07 -32.46 16.62
C LYS A 683 -0.75 -31.31 17.42
N ALA A 684 -1.81 -31.70 18.14
CA ALA A 684 -2.39 -30.83 19.17
C ALA A 684 -1.25 -30.31 20.05
N ALA A 685 -1.25 -28.99 20.33
CA ALA A 685 -0.36 -28.42 21.34
C ALA A 685 -0.60 -29.19 22.66
N VAL A 686 0.34 -30.03 23.07
CA VAL A 686 0.31 -30.77 24.33
C VAL A 686 0.72 -29.82 25.47
#